data_9bf60a765d2636cca8d6356c0f0da0d9
#
_entry.id   9bf60a765d2636cca8d6356c0f0da0d9
#
_cell.length_a   1.000
_cell.length_b   1.000
_cell.length_c   1.000
_cell.angle_alpha   90.00
_cell.angle_beta   90.00
_cell.angle_gamma   90.00
#
_symmetry.space_group_name_H-M   'P 1'
#
loop_
_entity.id
_entity.type
_entity.pdbx_description
1 polymer ?
#
loop_
_entity_poly.entity_id
_entity_poly.type
_entity_poly.pdbx_seq_one_letter_code
_entity_poly.pdbx_strand_id
1 'polypeptide(L)'
;MADIDHGAAQLAPADPYRWLEDADAPRTRAWLAEQRRLLAARPQRSDEPAWAALLDRVEREAPDRTPTPPAEAGGLLFRHERGPDGDFLTVRHPDGTRRTPTEGVIGRGDRIAGWQPEPHGGFVAVQLHRDGAENGGLHLLPTHQGGRPRHLPDAAPYATLAFTGEALVYTAGTRTEHTLVARRPADGPARRLALPVPGPVRLTLHGGPGGHLLLRTRPQPSGPVRWWATRWTGRTVPDWQPLDLDGRRVTALDLNETVCLLAAEELLALDLDAVARGATRRPAAVAQPAAVLPAVALPAAGAPSGGGPVAGPVTTLRVLGPGPTPGLALLRRLGTTHRLDVHRPGWAADGPAGGASDGTADGATALHWPARLRLGATPYDRHGRVGGSVWLLADDPRYGTWTWSLDGSGPVEPPERRAALRTLTAVGRDGTPVPVTVCDPGPQGGGPVPTLLTVYGGFGIPLEPSWDPALEAWLRAGGRIAWVHARGGGELGPAWAAAGRGPGKSTTVDDFRAAAAMLVERGEAPADGLGALAASNGALVVAAALTREPGLLAAAVCAAPLTDLARYQVGGLGRLWAEEYGDPADPQALRALLDYSPYHRVVPGTAYPAVLFATGANDARVPPWHAWKLCAALGQAGSGAAPVLLDHHDSGGHQGRPAAAGRELAVRSLALLGAGTGLRPPTEPPTEPAGPPCPHPRTHPRSTPVPSRGEHHR
;
A
#
# COMPACT_ATOMS: atom_id res chain seq x y z
N MET A 1 -33.07 3.18 13.02
CA MET A 1 -32.78 3.66 11.66
C MET A 1 -33.61 4.90 11.25
N ALA A 2 -34.41 5.47 12.11
CA ALA A 2 -35.34 6.59 11.78
C ALA A 2 -34.88 7.99 12.24
N ASP A 3 -33.91 8.10 13.16
CA ASP A 3 -33.61 9.40 13.83
C ASP A 3 -32.41 10.22 13.29
N ILE A 4 -31.71 9.75 12.27
CA ILE A 4 -30.60 10.51 11.68
C ILE A 4 -31.08 11.52 10.61
N ASP A 5 -32.35 11.42 10.20
CA ASP A 5 -32.87 12.14 9.02
C ASP A 5 -33.33 13.59 9.31
N HIS A 6 -33.57 13.98 10.57
CA HIS A 6 -34.26 15.25 10.85
C HIS A 6 -33.36 16.50 10.95
N GLY A 7 -32.08 16.37 11.28
CA GLY A 7 -31.17 17.51 11.37
C GLY A 7 -30.45 17.83 10.05
N ALA A 8 -30.10 16.81 9.28
CA ALA A 8 -29.38 16.95 8.02
C ALA A 8 -30.31 17.38 6.84
N ALA A 9 -31.59 17.08 6.93
CA ALA A 9 -32.56 17.39 5.87
C ALA A 9 -32.79 18.88 5.62
N GLN A 10 -32.49 19.75 6.60
CA GLN A 10 -32.66 21.21 6.44
C GLN A 10 -31.46 21.92 5.78
N LEU A 11 -30.29 21.28 5.73
CA LEU A 11 -29.06 21.88 5.19
C LEU A 11 -28.58 21.23 3.90
N ALA A 12 -28.91 19.97 3.66
CA ALA A 12 -28.52 19.28 2.43
C ALA A 12 -29.47 19.62 1.28
N PRO A 13 -28.95 19.98 0.08
CA PRO A 13 -29.78 20.17 -1.10
C PRO A 13 -30.53 18.87 -1.44
N ALA A 14 -31.63 19.01 -2.19
CA ALA A 14 -32.41 17.87 -2.68
C ALA A 14 -31.49 16.85 -3.39
N ASP A 15 -31.62 15.56 -3.04
CA ASP A 15 -30.86 14.47 -3.62
C ASP A 15 -31.68 13.75 -4.71
N PRO A 16 -31.66 14.20 -5.96
CA PRO A 16 -32.49 13.66 -7.03
C PRO A 16 -32.10 12.23 -7.45
N TYR A 17 -30.88 11.79 -7.06
CA TYR A 17 -30.36 10.46 -7.38
C TYR A 17 -30.28 9.53 -6.17
N ARG A 18 -30.97 9.84 -5.07
CA ARG A 18 -31.02 9.00 -3.86
C ARG A 18 -31.49 7.56 -4.14
N TRP A 19 -32.32 7.40 -5.14
CA TRP A 19 -32.80 6.08 -5.57
C TRP A 19 -31.68 5.13 -6.06
N LEU A 20 -30.51 5.65 -6.43
CA LEU A 20 -29.33 4.84 -6.78
C LEU A 20 -28.66 4.16 -5.57
N GLU A 21 -29.01 4.55 -4.34
CA GLU A 21 -28.45 3.92 -3.13
C GLU A 21 -28.96 2.49 -2.92
N ASP A 22 -30.10 2.14 -3.50
CA ASP A 22 -30.63 0.78 -3.52
C ASP A 22 -30.21 0.09 -4.82
N ALA A 23 -29.13 -0.71 -4.73
CA ALA A 23 -28.57 -1.44 -5.87
C ALA A 23 -29.54 -2.50 -6.43
N ASP A 24 -30.44 -3.03 -5.58
CA ASP A 24 -31.38 -4.08 -5.92
C ASP A 24 -32.70 -3.56 -6.52
N ALA A 25 -32.96 -2.27 -6.43
CA ALA A 25 -34.14 -1.67 -7.00
C ALA A 25 -34.19 -1.87 -8.54
N PRO A 26 -35.36 -2.23 -9.10
CA PRO A 26 -35.48 -2.42 -10.56
C PRO A 26 -35.03 -1.22 -11.38
N ARG A 27 -35.30 0.01 -10.89
CA ARG A 27 -34.87 1.25 -11.53
C ARG A 27 -33.34 1.39 -11.59
N THR A 28 -32.66 1.05 -10.49
CA THR A 28 -31.18 1.10 -10.43
C THR A 28 -30.56 0.08 -11.36
N ARG A 29 -31.07 -1.16 -11.35
CA ARG A 29 -30.60 -2.20 -12.29
C ARG A 29 -30.81 -1.82 -13.75
N ALA A 30 -31.96 -1.23 -14.08
CA ALA A 30 -32.21 -0.75 -15.43
C ALA A 30 -31.26 0.37 -15.85
N TRP A 31 -30.96 1.31 -14.93
CA TRP A 31 -30.01 2.39 -15.17
C TRP A 31 -28.57 1.84 -15.36
N LEU A 32 -28.12 0.90 -14.52
CA LEU A 32 -26.82 0.24 -14.65
C LEU A 32 -26.71 -0.52 -15.97
N ALA A 33 -27.77 -1.21 -16.41
CA ALA A 33 -27.81 -1.88 -17.70
C ALA A 33 -27.68 -0.88 -18.86
N GLU A 34 -28.28 0.31 -18.72
CA GLU A 34 -28.11 1.40 -19.69
C GLU A 34 -26.67 1.92 -19.71
N GLN A 35 -26.05 2.17 -18.52
CA GLN A 35 -24.66 2.60 -18.45
C GLN A 35 -23.70 1.58 -19.10
N ARG A 36 -23.94 0.28 -18.91
CA ARG A 36 -23.16 -0.77 -19.61
C ARG A 36 -23.34 -0.70 -21.12
N ARG A 37 -24.58 -0.46 -21.60
CA ARG A 37 -24.83 -0.29 -23.04
C ARG A 37 -24.11 0.95 -23.59
N LEU A 38 -24.18 2.08 -22.90
CA LEU A 38 -23.48 3.32 -23.29
C LEU A 38 -21.96 3.11 -23.32
N LEU A 39 -21.40 2.43 -22.32
CA LEU A 39 -19.97 2.10 -22.29
C LEU A 39 -19.58 1.18 -23.47
N ALA A 40 -20.39 0.19 -23.81
CA ALA A 40 -20.15 -0.73 -24.92
C ALA A 40 -20.37 -0.09 -26.30
N ALA A 41 -21.38 0.77 -26.41
CA ALA A 41 -21.72 1.45 -27.68
C ALA A 41 -20.81 2.65 -27.98
N ARG A 42 -19.96 3.08 -27.05
CA ARG A 42 -19.00 4.15 -27.34
C ARG A 42 -18.16 3.75 -28.56
N PRO A 43 -17.86 4.68 -29.46
CA PRO A 43 -16.97 4.38 -30.57
C PRO A 43 -15.65 3.84 -29.98
N GLN A 44 -15.28 2.63 -30.39
CA GLN A 44 -13.99 2.07 -30.04
C GLN A 44 -12.95 3.04 -30.59
N ARG A 45 -12.19 3.67 -29.71
CA ARG A 45 -11.20 4.64 -30.14
C ARG A 45 -10.15 3.90 -30.95
N SER A 46 -9.76 4.47 -32.08
CA SER A 46 -8.81 3.87 -33.00
C SER A 46 -7.46 3.54 -32.35
N ASP A 47 -7.16 4.17 -31.22
CA ASP A 47 -5.94 3.98 -30.44
C ASP A 47 -6.04 2.91 -29.33
N GLU A 48 -7.25 2.42 -28.96
CA GLU A 48 -7.39 1.35 -27.93
C GLU A 48 -6.58 0.08 -28.24
N PRO A 49 -6.56 -0.45 -29.47
CA PRO A 49 -5.72 -1.60 -29.78
C PRO A 49 -4.23 -1.32 -29.60
N ALA A 50 -3.76 -0.11 -29.90
CA ALA A 50 -2.37 0.28 -29.71
C ALA A 50 -2.02 0.44 -28.23
N TRP A 51 -2.93 0.99 -27.40
CA TRP A 51 -2.76 1.00 -25.93
C TRP A 51 -2.74 -0.42 -25.37
N ALA A 52 -3.58 -1.33 -25.84
CA ALA A 52 -3.60 -2.71 -25.42
C ALA A 52 -2.28 -3.42 -25.77
N ALA A 53 -1.77 -3.23 -26.99
CA ALA A 53 -0.51 -3.81 -27.44
C ALA A 53 0.69 -3.25 -26.64
N LEU A 54 0.67 -1.95 -26.32
CA LEU A 54 1.71 -1.33 -25.49
C LEU A 54 1.68 -1.87 -24.07
N LEU A 55 0.50 -2.00 -23.47
CA LEU A 55 0.33 -2.58 -22.13
C LEU A 55 0.80 -4.03 -22.09
N ASP A 56 0.44 -4.85 -23.08
CA ASP A 56 0.93 -6.23 -23.21
C ASP A 56 2.45 -6.31 -23.27
N ARG A 57 3.08 -5.39 -23.98
CA ARG A 57 4.54 -5.32 -24.07
C ARG A 57 5.16 -4.96 -22.72
N VAL A 58 4.62 -3.94 -22.05
CA VAL A 58 5.07 -3.54 -20.70
C VAL A 58 4.97 -4.74 -19.74
N GLU A 59 3.84 -5.43 -19.75
CA GLU A 59 3.63 -6.58 -18.87
C GLU A 59 4.56 -7.77 -19.18
N ARG A 60 4.90 -8.00 -20.44
CA ARG A 60 5.87 -9.07 -20.82
C ARG A 60 7.31 -8.72 -20.45
N GLU A 61 7.68 -7.46 -20.55
CA GLU A 61 9.04 -6.97 -20.28
C GLU A 61 9.29 -6.66 -18.81
N ALA A 62 8.24 -6.65 -17.97
CA ALA A 62 8.38 -6.39 -16.54
C ALA A 62 9.34 -7.41 -15.88
N PRO A 63 10.43 -6.95 -15.25
CA PRO A 63 11.50 -7.84 -14.76
C PRO A 63 11.07 -8.71 -13.59
N ASP A 64 10.21 -8.22 -12.73
CA ASP A 64 9.65 -8.93 -11.58
C ASP A 64 8.20 -8.46 -11.34
N ARG A 65 7.33 -9.40 -11.00
CA ARG A 65 5.93 -9.13 -10.68
C ARG A 65 5.62 -9.42 -9.21
N THR A 66 6.62 -9.33 -8.36
CA THR A 66 6.50 -9.58 -6.93
C THR A 66 5.85 -8.38 -6.23
N PRO A 67 4.58 -8.45 -5.77
CA PRO A 67 3.92 -7.31 -5.14
C PRO A 67 4.31 -7.07 -3.68
N THR A 68 4.98 -8.04 -3.06
CA THR A 68 5.50 -7.96 -1.68
C THR A 68 6.92 -8.50 -1.60
N PRO A 69 7.74 -8.02 -0.65
CA PRO A 69 9.08 -8.59 -0.46
C PRO A 69 9.04 -10.10 -0.26
N PRO A 70 10.01 -10.85 -0.78
CA PRO A 70 10.20 -12.25 -0.42
C PRO A 70 10.43 -12.43 1.08
N ALA A 71 10.21 -13.64 1.59
CA ALA A 71 10.51 -14.01 2.97
C ALA A 71 11.21 -15.37 3.02
N GLU A 72 12.08 -15.55 4.00
CA GLU A 72 12.75 -16.82 4.27
C GLU A 72 12.26 -17.40 5.58
N ALA A 73 11.97 -18.72 5.60
CA ALA A 73 11.62 -19.45 6.80
C ALA A 73 11.92 -20.93 6.63
N GLY A 74 12.54 -21.56 7.64
CA GLY A 74 12.88 -22.97 7.63
C GLY A 74 13.80 -23.39 6.46
N GLY A 75 14.64 -22.48 5.96
CA GLY A 75 15.49 -22.69 4.80
C GLY A 75 14.75 -22.62 3.45
N LEU A 76 13.48 -22.25 3.44
CA LEU A 76 12.67 -22.07 2.24
C LEU A 76 12.57 -20.59 1.88
N LEU A 77 12.57 -20.27 0.57
CA LEU A 77 12.31 -18.92 0.06
C LEU A 77 10.88 -18.83 -0.49
N PHE A 78 10.09 -17.95 0.11
CA PHE A 78 8.71 -17.66 -0.27
C PHE A 78 8.64 -16.40 -1.13
N ARG A 79 7.89 -16.44 -2.23
CA ARG A 79 7.64 -15.29 -3.10
C ARG A 79 6.17 -15.20 -3.46
N HIS A 80 5.61 -14.01 -3.28
CA HIS A 80 4.29 -13.66 -3.80
C HIS A 80 4.47 -13.13 -5.22
N GLU A 81 3.82 -13.75 -6.17
CA GLU A 81 3.92 -13.40 -7.59
C GLU A 81 2.53 -13.08 -8.14
N ARG A 82 2.48 -12.18 -9.12
CA ARG A 82 1.25 -11.81 -9.82
C ARG A 82 1.33 -12.26 -11.27
N GLY A 83 0.41 -13.13 -11.66
CA GLY A 83 0.28 -13.61 -13.03
C GLY A 83 -0.95 -13.07 -13.75
N PRO A 84 -1.13 -13.42 -15.02
CA PRO A 84 -2.29 -13.03 -15.82
C PRO A 84 -3.62 -13.57 -15.27
N ASP A 85 -3.59 -14.70 -14.56
CA ASP A 85 -4.78 -15.33 -13.99
C ASP A 85 -5.03 -14.96 -12.52
N GLY A 86 -4.14 -14.19 -11.88
CA GLY A 86 -4.26 -13.77 -10.49
C GLY A 86 -2.96 -13.86 -9.70
N ASP A 87 -3.07 -13.72 -8.40
CA ASP A 87 -1.93 -13.81 -7.49
C ASP A 87 -1.65 -15.28 -7.14
N PHE A 88 -0.37 -15.62 -6.93
CA PHE A 88 0.03 -16.93 -6.44
C PHE A 88 1.29 -16.84 -5.56
N LEU A 89 1.49 -17.83 -4.71
CA LEU A 89 2.65 -17.92 -3.85
C LEU A 89 3.54 -19.08 -4.30
N THR A 90 4.83 -18.82 -4.46
CA THR A 90 5.81 -19.85 -4.76
C THR A 90 6.74 -20.06 -3.58
N VAL A 91 7.20 -21.29 -3.43
CA VAL A 91 8.16 -21.72 -2.41
C VAL A 91 9.31 -22.42 -3.10
N ARG A 92 10.53 -21.92 -2.92
CA ARG A 92 11.75 -22.54 -3.42
C ARG A 92 12.47 -23.24 -2.27
N HIS A 93 12.74 -24.51 -2.46
CA HIS A 93 13.51 -25.35 -1.56
C HIS A 93 15.04 -25.20 -1.80
N PRO A 94 15.88 -25.55 -0.82
CA PRO A 94 17.35 -25.48 -0.97
C PRO A 94 17.90 -26.36 -2.11
N ASP A 95 17.21 -27.46 -2.46
CA ASP A 95 17.55 -28.33 -3.58
C ASP A 95 17.20 -27.74 -4.95
N GLY A 96 16.63 -26.53 -4.99
CA GLY A 96 16.18 -25.84 -6.19
C GLY A 96 14.75 -26.17 -6.61
N THR A 97 14.09 -27.13 -5.96
CA THR A 97 12.68 -27.48 -6.23
C THR A 97 11.78 -26.28 -5.95
N ARG A 98 10.86 -26.00 -6.90
CA ARG A 98 9.86 -24.93 -6.75
C ARG A 98 8.47 -25.54 -6.63
N ARG A 99 7.65 -25.00 -5.71
CA ARG A 99 6.26 -25.40 -5.47
C ARG A 99 5.35 -24.18 -5.42
N THR A 100 4.08 -24.41 -5.67
CA THR A 100 3.03 -23.38 -5.59
C THR A 100 1.95 -23.85 -4.61
N PRO A 101 2.13 -23.63 -3.29
CA PRO A 101 1.16 -24.07 -2.27
C PRO A 101 -0.26 -23.56 -2.49
N THR A 102 -0.42 -22.46 -3.25
CA THR A 102 -1.69 -21.84 -3.58
C THR A 102 -2.40 -22.51 -4.76
N GLU A 103 -1.76 -23.47 -5.44
CA GLU A 103 -2.36 -24.21 -6.55
C GLU A 103 -3.63 -24.97 -6.09
N GLY A 104 -4.73 -24.82 -6.81
CA GLY A 104 -6.03 -25.39 -6.46
C GLY A 104 -6.75 -24.71 -5.29
N VAL A 105 -6.16 -23.70 -4.66
CA VAL A 105 -6.77 -22.92 -3.57
C VAL A 105 -7.16 -21.52 -4.05
N ILE A 106 -6.32 -20.89 -4.86
CA ILE A 106 -6.56 -19.57 -5.44
C ILE A 106 -7.24 -19.75 -6.79
N GLY A 107 -8.40 -19.09 -6.96
CA GLY A 107 -9.16 -19.03 -8.22
C GLY A 107 -8.77 -17.83 -9.07
N ARG A 108 -9.27 -17.81 -10.32
CA ARG A 108 -9.15 -16.65 -11.19
C ARG A 108 -9.82 -15.44 -10.55
N GLY A 109 -9.10 -14.33 -10.44
CA GLY A 109 -9.62 -13.09 -9.85
C GLY A 109 -9.42 -12.97 -8.35
N ASP A 110 -8.99 -14.04 -7.66
CA ASP A 110 -8.61 -13.95 -6.25
C ASP A 110 -7.31 -13.15 -6.08
N ARG A 111 -7.21 -12.46 -4.95
CA ARG A 111 -6.03 -11.67 -4.57
C ARG A 111 -5.48 -12.15 -3.23
N ILE A 112 -4.16 -12.20 -3.11
CA ILE A 112 -3.49 -12.38 -1.82
C ILE A 112 -3.48 -11.06 -1.09
N ALA A 113 -4.28 -10.95 -0.03
CA ALA A 113 -4.36 -9.76 0.82
C ALA A 113 -3.22 -9.66 1.83
N GLY A 114 -2.68 -10.80 2.25
CA GLY A 114 -1.55 -10.92 3.15
C GLY A 114 -1.09 -12.37 3.26
N TRP A 115 0.15 -12.56 3.63
CA TRP A 115 0.70 -13.90 3.84
C TRP A 115 1.86 -13.85 4.83
N GLN A 116 2.07 -14.96 5.53
CA GLN A 116 3.17 -15.14 6.47
C GLN A 116 3.59 -16.59 6.53
N PRO A 117 4.88 -16.92 6.34
CA PRO A 117 5.38 -18.26 6.52
C PRO A 117 5.47 -18.60 8.02
N GLU A 118 5.24 -19.86 8.34
CA GLU A 118 5.55 -20.43 9.64
C GLU A 118 7.08 -20.50 9.80
N PRO A 119 7.66 -20.15 10.98
CA PRO A 119 9.11 -20.04 11.16
C PRO A 119 9.93 -21.27 10.78
N HIS A 120 9.39 -22.49 10.93
CA HIS A 120 10.04 -23.74 10.51
C HIS A 120 9.80 -24.09 9.03
N GLY A 121 9.00 -23.30 8.32
CA GLY A 121 8.73 -23.48 6.90
C GLY A 121 7.73 -24.60 6.55
N GLY A 122 7.11 -25.24 7.55
CA GLY A 122 6.15 -26.32 7.31
C GLY A 122 4.83 -25.87 6.68
N PHE A 123 4.44 -24.62 6.94
CA PHE A 123 3.20 -24.03 6.48
C PHE A 123 3.39 -22.57 6.06
N VAL A 124 2.44 -22.06 5.30
CA VAL A 124 2.25 -20.61 5.07
C VAL A 124 0.79 -20.25 5.29
N ALA A 125 0.56 -19.21 6.07
CA ALA A 125 -0.78 -18.62 6.22
C ALA A 125 -0.99 -17.59 5.11
N VAL A 126 -2.12 -17.71 4.38
CA VAL A 126 -2.45 -16.83 3.25
C VAL A 126 -3.88 -16.33 3.43
N GLN A 127 -4.05 -15.03 3.47
CA GLN A 127 -5.36 -14.39 3.46
C GLN A 127 -5.73 -14.02 2.03
N LEU A 128 -6.92 -14.45 1.61
CA LEU A 128 -7.43 -14.24 0.27
C LEU A 128 -8.58 -13.22 0.27
N HIS A 129 -8.65 -12.44 -0.81
CA HIS A 129 -9.83 -11.68 -1.21
C HIS A 129 -10.39 -12.34 -2.49
N ARG A 130 -11.63 -12.79 -2.41
CA ARG A 130 -12.30 -13.48 -3.52
C ARG A 130 -13.21 -12.54 -4.29
N ASP A 131 -13.12 -12.56 -5.61
CA ASP A 131 -13.94 -11.74 -6.50
C ASP A 131 -13.98 -10.24 -6.12
N GLY A 132 -12.88 -9.72 -5.61
CA GLY A 132 -12.79 -8.34 -5.12
C GLY A 132 -13.42 -8.09 -3.74
N ALA A 133 -14.15 -9.05 -3.19
CA ALA A 133 -14.70 -8.95 -1.84
C ALA A 133 -13.59 -9.15 -0.79
N GLU A 134 -13.55 -8.25 0.18
CA GLU A 134 -12.54 -8.25 1.25
C GLU A 134 -12.93 -9.18 2.43
N ASN A 135 -13.63 -10.24 2.17
CA ASN A 135 -14.12 -11.21 3.15
C ASN A 135 -13.55 -12.62 2.94
N GLY A 136 -12.57 -12.77 2.07
CA GLY A 136 -11.88 -14.05 1.85
C GLY A 136 -11.20 -14.51 3.12
N GLY A 137 -11.43 -15.77 3.52
CA GLY A 137 -10.89 -16.34 4.74
C GLY A 137 -9.38 -16.47 4.74
N LEU A 138 -8.86 -16.84 5.89
CA LEU A 138 -7.46 -17.22 6.07
C LEU A 138 -7.29 -18.68 5.68
N HIS A 139 -6.26 -18.99 4.91
CA HIS A 139 -5.88 -20.33 4.51
C HIS A 139 -4.52 -20.70 5.08
N LEU A 140 -4.41 -21.89 5.65
CA LEU A 140 -3.15 -22.46 6.10
C LEU A 140 -2.74 -23.52 5.09
N LEU A 141 -1.65 -23.26 4.37
CA LEU A 141 -1.20 -24.07 3.23
C LEU A 141 0.10 -24.79 3.60
N PRO A 142 0.17 -26.12 3.46
CA PRO A 142 1.41 -26.87 3.67
C PRO A 142 2.40 -26.58 2.55
N THR A 143 3.69 -26.50 2.88
CA THR A 143 4.79 -26.31 1.94
C THR A 143 5.33 -27.60 1.37
N HIS A 144 5.04 -28.74 2.04
CA HIS A 144 5.46 -30.10 1.65
C HIS A 144 4.39 -30.83 0.82
N GLN A 145 4.79 -31.87 0.14
CA GLN A 145 3.92 -32.70 -0.71
C GLN A 145 2.96 -33.55 0.16
N GLY A 146 1.70 -33.66 -0.29
CA GLY A 146 0.70 -34.49 0.39
C GLY A 146 -0.02 -33.83 1.57
N GLY A 147 0.39 -32.63 1.97
CA GLY A 147 -0.34 -31.86 2.97
C GLY A 147 -1.66 -31.32 2.42
N ARG A 148 -2.68 -31.17 3.28
CA ARG A 148 -3.99 -30.64 2.88
C ARG A 148 -4.15 -29.19 3.30
N PRO A 149 -4.56 -28.30 2.37
CA PRO A 149 -4.94 -26.92 2.70
C PRO A 149 -6.08 -26.88 3.73
N ARG A 150 -6.02 -25.92 4.65
CA ARG A 150 -7.08 -25.68 5.64
C ARG A 150 -7.62 -24.28 5.50
N HIS A 151 -8.91 -24.15 5.36
CA HIS A 151 -9.62 -22.88 5.37
C HIS A 151 -10.05 -22.53 6.79
N LEU A 152 -9.81 -21.28 7.21
CA LEU A 152 -10.18 -20.71 8.50
C LEU A 152 -11.18 -19.57 8.27
N PRO A 153 -12.49 -19.91 8.17
CA PRO A 153 -13.52 -18.94 7.76
C PRO A 153 -13.85 -17.91 8.84
N ASP A 154 -13.44 -18.17 10.09
CA ASP A 154 -13.65 -17.29 11.24
C ASP A 154 -12.63 -16.14 11.32
N ALA A 155 -11.58 -16.14 10.49
CA ALA A 155 -10.60 -15.06 10.47
C ALA A 155 -11.25 -13.73 10.07
N ALA A 156 -10.84 -12.66 10.76
CA ALA A 156 -11.31 -11.31 10.44
C ALA A 156 -10.83 -10.89 9.03
N PRO A 157 -11.57 -10.06 8.31
CA PRO A 157 -11.05 -9.35 7.15
C PRO A 157 -9.76 -8.59 7.56
N TYR A 158 -8.67 -8.77 6.81
CA TYR A 158 -7.33 -8.27 7.21
C TYR A 158 -6.86 -8.79 8.57
N ALA A 159 -7.01 -10.09 8.80
CA ALA A 159 -6.56 -10.71 10.02
C ALA A 159 -5.06 -10.45 10.25
N THR A 160 -4.72 -10.02 11.46
CA THR A 160 -3.33 -10.04 11.91
C THR A 160 -3.04 -11.41 12.49
N LEU A 161 -1.87 -11.94 12.23
CA LEU A 161 -1.52 -13.29 12.63
C LEU A 161 -0.08 -13.38 13.15
N ALA A 162 0.16 -14.38 13.99
CA ALA A 162 1.47 -14.69 14.52
C ALA A 162 1.62 -16.21 14.69
N PHE A 163 2.76 -16.73 14.31
CA PHE A 163 3.15 -18.08 14.69
C PHE A 163 3.90 -18.06 16.02
N THR A 164 3.53 -18.91 16.96
CA THR A 164 4.18 -19.04 18.26
C THR A 164 4.45 -20.51 18.52
N GLY A 165 5.72 -20.92 18.48
CA GLY A 165 6.07 -22.32 18.65
C GLY A 165 5.22 -23.24 17.74
N GLU A 166 4.29 -24.00 18.35
CA GLU A 166 3.43 -24.97 17.64
C GLU A 166 2.07 -24.39 17.22
N ALA A 167 1.79 -23.12 17.42
CA ALA A 167 0.45 -22.55 17.20
C ALA A 167 0.45 -21.35 16.27
N LEU A 168 -0.60 -21.27 15.43
CA LEU A 168 -1.01 -20.06 14.74
C LEU A 168 -2.03 -19.31 15.62
N VAL A 169 -1.74 -18.06 15.94
CA VAL A 169 -2.66 -17.12 16.60
C VAL A 169 -3.10 -16.07 15.59
N TYR A 170 -4.39 -15.79 15.49
CA TYR A 170 -4.92 -14.82 14.55
C TYR A 170 -6.14 -14.08 15.11
N THR A 171 -6.40 -12.90 14.53
CA THR A 171 -7.61 -12.15 14.81
C THR A 171 -8.80 -12.75 14.05
N ALA A 172 -9.88 -13.05 14.77
CA ALA A 172 -11.14 -13.53 14.23
C ALA A 172 -12.25 -12.51 14.48
N GLY A 173 -13.33 -12.55 13.67
CA GLY A 173 -14.49 -11.68 13.83
C GLY A 173 -14.74 -10.76 12.64
N THR A 174 -15.27 -9.56 12.90
CA THR A 174 -15.65 -8.56 11.89
C THR A 174 -14.49 -7.58 11.61
N ARG A 175 -14.75 -6.53 10.81
CA ARG A 175 -13.77 -5.45 10.56
C ARG A 175 -13.53 -4.56 11.78
N THR A 176 -14.49 -4.49 12.70
CA THR A 176 -14.47 -3.57 13.84
C THR A 176 -14.35 -4.26 15.18
N GLU A 177 -14.78 -5.51 15.25
CA GLU A 177 -14.78 -6.30 16.48
C GLU A 177 -13.98 -7.56 16.29
N HIS A 178 -12.89 -7.67 17.03
CA HIS A 178 -11.97 -8.77 16.94
C HIS A 178 -11.94 -9.61 18.22
N THR A 179 -11.72 -10.89 18.04
CA THR A 179 -11.28 -11.84 19.08
C THR A 179 -9.97 -12.47 18.67
N LEU A 180 -9.25 -13.10 19.59
CA LEU A 180 -8.08 -13.90 19.28
C LEU A 180 -8.43 -15.38 19.26
N VAL A 181 -7.96 -16.07 18.24
CA VAL A 181 -8.08 -17.51 18.07
C VAL A 181 -6.71 -18.12 17.90
N ALA A 182 -6.47 -19.24 18.57
CA ALA A 182 -5.27 -20.04 18.40
C ALA A 182 -5.62 -21.42 17.84
N ARG A 183 -4.77 -21.93 16.94
CA ARG A 183 -4.86 -23.27 16.37
C ARG A 183 -3.47 -23.88 16.20
N ARG A 184 -3.36 -25.21 16.33
CA ARG A 184 -2.19 -25.91 15.81
C ARG A 184 -2.29 -26.03 14.31
N PRO A 185 -1.19 -25.76 13.55
CA PRO A 185 -1.24 -25.79 12.10
C PRO A 185 -1.66 -27.15 11.51
N ALA A 186 -1.22 -28.28 12.10
CA ALA A 186 -1.48 -29.60 11.53
C ALA A 186 -2.95 -30.03 11.66
N ASP A 187 -3.59 -29.97 12.84
CA ASP A 187 -4.94 -30.56 13.04
C ASP A 187 -5.71 -30.04 14.27
N GLY A 188 -5.16 -29.08 14.99
CA GLY A 188 -5.73 -28.61 16.26
C GLY A 188 -7.10 -27.92 16.15
N PRO A 189 -7.99 -28.10 17.14
CA PRO A 189 -9.22 -27.35 17.24
C PRO A 189 -8.96 -25.87 17.47
N ALA A 190 -9.95 -25.02 17.12
CA ALA A 190 -9.90 -23.60 17.45
C ALA A 190 -10.04 -23.40 18.96
N ARG A 191 -9.21 -22.54 19.53
CA ARG A 191 -9.31 -22.11 20.91
C ARG A 191 -9.38 -20.60 20.95
N ARG A 192 -10.45 -20.03 21.50
CA ARG A 192 -10.51 -18.59 21.78
C ARG A 192 -9.60 -18.26 22.94
N LEU A 193 -8.79 -17.21 22.78
CA LEU A 193 -7.91 -16.68 23.80
C LEU A 193 -8.59 -15.51 24.53
N ALA A 194 -8.39 -15.45 25.86
CA ALA A 194 -8.87 -14.32 26.65
C ALA A 194 -8.14 -13.04 26.25
N LEU A 195 -8.89 -11.95 26.12
CA LEU A 195 -8.37 -10.61 25.83
C LEU A 195 -8.09 -9.85 27.12
N PRO A 196 -7.08 -8.98 27.15
CA PRO A 196 -6.79 -8.15 28.33
C PRO A 196 -7.75 -6.97 28.52
N VAL A 197 -8.68 -6.77 27.60
CA VAL A 197 -9.66 -5.69 27.62
C VAL A 197 -11.07 -6.22 27.31
N PRO A 198 -12.08 -5.73 28.02
CA PRO A 198 -13.48 -6.11 27.74
C PRO A 198 -14.06 -5.30 26.59
N GLY A 199 -15.14 -5.82 25.99
CA GLY A 199 -15.98 -5.13 25.01
C GLY A 199 -15.46 -5.16 23.57
N PRO A 200 -16.14 -4.44 22.66
CA PRO A 200 -15.74 -4.35 21.26
C PRO A 200 -14.37 -3.71 21.14
N VAL A 201 -13.45 -4.39 20.45
CA VAL A 201 -12.06 -3.94 20.35
C VAL A 201 -11.46 -4.27 18.99
N ARG A 202 -10.69 -3.33 18.44
CA ARG A 202 -9.83 -3.58 17.28
C ARG A 202 -8.46 -4.02 17.78
N LEU A 203 -7.97 -5.13 17.22
CA LEU A 203 -6.71 -5.74 17.60
C LEU A 203 -5.71 -5.69 16.45
N THR A 204 -4.43 -5.56 16.80
CA THR A 204 -3.30 -5.86 15.93
C THR A 204 -2.36 -6.76 16.71
N LEU A 205 -2.02 -7.91 16.13
CA LEU A 205 -1.18 -8.93 16.75
C LEU A 205 0.17 -8.96 16.05
N HIS A 206 1.23 -9.06 16.84
CA HIS A 206 2.58 -9.32 16.39
C HIS A 206 3.14 -10.50 17.17
N GLY A 207 3.86 -11.38 16.51
CA GLY A 207 4.51 -12.51 17.13
C GLY A 207 5.91 -12.72 16.62
N GLY A 208 6.73 -13.33 17.46
CA GLY A 208 8.09 -13.67 17.16
C GLY A 208 8.43 -15.11 17.57
N PRO A 209 9.63 -15.58 17.26
CA PRO A 209 10.13 -16.84 17.75
C PRO A 209 10.15 -16.84 19.29
N GLY A 210 10.21 -17.97 19.93
CA GLY A 210 10.20 -18.06 21.40
C GLY A 210 8.82 -17.94 22.06
N GLY A 211 7.74 -17.80 21.28
CA GLY A 211 6.37 -17.75 21.79
C GLY A 211 5.92 -16.40 22.32
N HIS A 212 6.67 -15.34 22.05
CA HIS A 212 6.30 -13.99 22.46
C HIS A 212 5.23 -13.40 21.52
N LEU A 213 4.21 -12.78 22.13
CA LEU A 213 3.14 -12.07 21.46
C LEU A 213 3.05 -10.64 21.98
N LEU A 214 2.93 -9.69 21.07
CA LEU A 214 2.54 -8.31 21.34
C LEU A 214 1.15 -8.05 20.79
N LEU A 215 0.29 -7.45 21.60
CA LEU A 215 -1.07 -7.10 21.24
C LEU A 215 -1.28 -5.60 21.37
N ARG A 216 -1.70 -4.97 20.30
CA ARG A 216 -2.18 -3.60 20.30
C ARG A 216 -3.69 -3.60 20.31
N THR A 217 -4.31 -2.93 21.27
CA THR A 217 -5.76 -2.84 21.41
C THR A 217 -6.24 -1.40 21.24
N ARG A 218 -7.38 -1.22 20.57
CA ARG A 218 -8.11 0.05 20.50
C ARG A 218 -9.59 -0.22 20.71
N PRO A 219 -10.20 0.21 21.84
CA PRO A 219 -11.64 0.10 22.05
C PRO A 219 -12.44 0.79 20.96
N GLN A 220 -13.66 0.28 20.68
CA GLN A 220 -14.56 0.82 19.68
C GLN A 220 -15.78 1.47 20.35
N PRO A 221 -16.35 2.55 19.79
CA PRO A 221 -15.97 3.23 18.53
C PRO A 221 -14.73 4.12 18.67
N SER A 222 -14.34 4.52 19.89
CA SER A 222 -13.17 5.34 20.16
C SER A 222 -12.56 4.97 21.52
N GLY A 223 -11.25 5.08 21.63
CA GLY A 223 -10.55 4.82 22.88
C GLY A 223 -9.03 4.86 22.71
N PRO A 224 -8.28 4.93 23.83
CA PRO A 224 -6.84 4.98 23.81
C PRO A 224 -6.25 3.68 23.27
N VAL A 225 -5.19 3.81 22.50
CA VAL A 225 -4.35 2.66 22.10
C VAL A 225 -3.60 2.16 23.31
N ARG A 226 -3.65 0.86 23.56
CA ARG A 226 -2.90 0.19 24.62
C ARG A 226 -2.11 -0.98 24.05
N TRP A 227 -0.97 -1.26 24.66
CA TRP A 227 -0.09 -2.33 24.29
C TRP A 227 0.04 -3.33 25.42
N TRP A 228 0.16 -4.60 25.03
CA TRP A 228 0.26 -5.74 25.94
C TRP A 228 1.28 -6.71 25.38
N ALA A 229 1.99 -7.41 26.27
CA ALA A 229 2.88 -8.48 25.89
C ALA A 229 2.59 -9.73 26.72
N THR A 230 2.87 -10.88 26.14
CA THR A 230 2.82 -12.16 26.84
C THR A 230 3.82 -13.13 26.19
N ARG A 231 4.25 -14.13 26.96
CA ARG A 231 4.87 -15.33 26.41
C ARG A 231 3.85 -16.47 26.47
N TRP A 232 3.50 -17.00 25.31
CA TRP A 232 2.47 -18.01 25.21
C TRP A 232 2.98 -19.26 24.45
N THR A 233 2.93 -20.43 25.10
CA THR A 233 3.43 -21.71 24.55
C THR A 233 2.32 -22.61 24.00
N GLY A 234 1.08 -22.11 23.90
CA GLY A 234 -0.04 -22.88 23.36
C GLY A 234 -0.87 -23.67 24.36
N ARG A 235 -0.41 -23.81 25.62
CA ARG A 235 -1.02 -24.72 26.61
C ARG A 235 -1.90 -24.02 27.66
N THR A 236 -1.59 -22.81 28.04
CA THR A 236 -2.27 -22.05 29.12
C THR A 236 -3.14 -20.92 28.56
N VAL A 237 -3.85 -20.20 29.42
CA VAL A 237 -4.44 -18.90 29.10
C VAL A 237 -3.31 -17.88 29.01
N PRO A 238 -3.26 -17.00 27.98
CA PRO A 238 -2.25 -15.95 27.93
C PRO A 238 -2.34 -15.02 29.14
N ASP A 239 -1.21 -14.80 29.82
CA ASP A 239 -1.08 -13.79 30.85
C ASP A 239 -0.54 -12.50 30.23
N TRP A 240 -1.46 -11.58 29.91
CA TRP A 240 -1.15 -10.33 29.23
C TRP A 240 -0.63 -9.29 30.21
N GLN A 241 0.62 -8.90 30.05
CA GLN A 241 1.24 -7.81 30.82
C GLN A 241 1.07 -6.49 30.06
N PRO A 242 0.51 -5.43 30.68
CA PRO A 242 0.39 -4.12 30.05
C PRO A 242 1.77 -3.49 29.87
N LEU A 243 1.98 -2.84 28.71
CA LEU A 243 3.19 -2.07 28.43
C LEU A 243 2.92 -0.59 28.65
N ASP A 244 3.82 0.06 29.35
CA ASP A 244 3.83 1.51 29.53
C ASP A 244 4.79 2.14 28.53
N LEU A 245 4.24 2.78 27.52
CA LEU A 245 4.98 3.46 26.45
C LEU A 245 5.02 4.98 26.63
N ASP A 246 4.62 5.50 27.79
CA ASP A 246 4.58 6.94 28.10
C ASP A 246 3.86 7.79 27.03
N GLY A 247 2.79 7.25 26.41
CA GLY A 247 2.05 7.90 25.34
C GLY A 247 2.75 7.93 23.96
N ARG A 248 3.93 7.35 23.84
CA ARG A 248 4.71 7.30 22.60
C ARG A 248 3.97 6.56 21.49
N ARG A 249 4.07 7.08 20.27
CA ARG A 249 3.50 6.46 19.08
C ARG A 249 4.50 5.51 18.44
N VAL A 250 4.26 4.21 18.54
CA VAL A 250 5.05 3.21 17.83
C VAL A 250 4.74 3.27 16.33
N THR A 251 5.76 3.47 15.51
CA THR A 251 5.67 3.55 14.04
C THR A 251 6.08 2.25 13.37
N ALA A 252 7.03 1.52 13.95
CA ALA A 252 7.47 0.21 13.50
C ALA A 252 7.91 -0.64 14.69
N LEU A 253 7.84 -1.95 14.55
CA LEU A 253 8.39 -2.90 15.52
C LEU A 253 8.86 -4.18 14.81
N ASP A 254 9.78 -4.88 15.45
CA ASP A 254 10.16 -6.23 15.09
C ASP A 254 10.58 -7.01 16.35
N LEU A 255 10.42 -8.32 16.31
CA LEU A 255 10.68 -9.20 17.44
C LEU A 255 11.77 -10.21 17.07
N ASN A 256 12.74 -10.38 17.98
CA ASN A 256 13.61 -11.55 17.98
C ASN A 256 13.20 -12.53 19.10
N GLU A 257 14.08 -13.48 19.45
CA GLU A 257 13.76 -14.52 20.43
C GLU A 257 13.46 -13.97 21.82
N THR A 258 14.11 -12.88 22.25
CA THR A 258 14.03 -12.34 23.59
C THR A 258 13.77 -10.85 23.68
N VAL A 259 13.95 -10.12 22.60
CA VAL A 259 13.86 -8.65 22.57
C VAL A 259 12.87 -8.20 21.51
N CYS A 260 12.01 -7.26 21.86
CA CYS A 260 11.23 -6.47 20.91
C CYS A 260 11.87 -5.10 20.75
N LEU A 261 12.14 -4.71 19.50
CA LEU A 261 12.56 -3.38 19.16
C LEU A 261 11.35 -2.57 18.69
N LEU A 262 11.18 -1.41 19.27
CA LEU A 262 10.08 -0.48 18.98
C LEU A 262 10.68 0.82 18.46
N ALA A 263 10.28 1.22 17.27
CA ALA A 263 10.58 2.56 16.74
C ALA A 263 9.44 3.50 17.12
N ALA A 264 9.76 4.53 17.86
CA ALA A 264 8.87 5.62 18.23
C ALA A 264 9.54 6.96 17.87
N GLU A 265 9.60 7.92 18.80
CA GLU A 265 10.44 9.12 18.68
C GLU A 265 11.93 8.75 18.80
N GLU A 266 12.21 7.67 19.48
CA GLU A 266 13.51 7.03 19.64
C GLU A 266 13.39 5.51 19.44
N LEU A 267 14.50 4.80 19.31
CA LEU A 267 14.53 3.35 19.28
C LEU A 267 14.51 2.81 20.71
N LEU A 268 13.53 1.96 21.01
CA LEU A 268 13.33 1.36 22.31
C LEU A 268 13.53 -0.15 22.22
N ALA A 269 14.12 -0.73 23.26
CA ALA A 269 14.23 -2.17 23.43
C ALA A 269 13.41 -2.64 24.62
N LEU A 270 12.68 -3.74 24.44
CA LEU A 270 11.87 -4.37 25.45
C LEU A 270 12.35 -5.81 25.63
N ASP A 271 12.85 -6.16 26.81
CA ASP A 271 13.15 -7.54 27.18
C ASP A 271 11.83 -8.30 27.39
N LEU A 272 11.50 -9.17 26.44
CA LEU A 272 10.24 -9.89 26.42
C LEU A 272 10.13 -10.93 27.54
N ASP A 273 11.25 -11.54 27.94
CA ASP A 273 11.27 -12.48 29.06
C ASP A 273 11.10 -11.77 30.40
N ALA A 274 11.70 -10.58 30.57
CA ALA A 274 11.48 -9.77 31.77
C ALA A 274 10.04 -9.29 31.89
N VAL A 275 9.41 -8.90 30.75
CA VAL A 275 8.00 -8.54 30.73
C VAL A 275 7.11 -9.74 31.05
N ALA A 276 7.37 -10.90 30.49
CA ALA A 276 6.58 -12.11 30.75
C ALA A 276 6.64 -12.55 32.21
N ARG A 277 7.73 -12.23 32.91
CA ARG A 277 7.87 -12.46 34.38
C ARG A 277 7.29 -11.32 35.22
N GLY A 278 6.77 -10.24 34.62
CA GLY A 278 6.29 -9.06 35.34
C GLY A 278 7.40 -8.18 35.94
N ALA A 279 8.67 -8.43 35.57
CA ALA A 279 9.82 -7.72 36.10
C ALA A 279 9.98 -6.29 35.50
N THR A 280 9.46 -6.05 34.32
CA THR A 280 9.41 -4.72 33.69
C THR A 280 8.14 -4.55 32.88
N ARG A 281 7.68 -3.33 32.77
CA ARG A 281 6.55 -2.93 31.90
C ARG A 281 6.93 -1.80 30.96
N ARG A 282 8.14 -1.24 31.11
CA ARG A 282 8.66 -0.13 30.31
C ARG A 282 9.79 -0.60 29.40
N PRO A 283 9.79 -0.24 28.13
CA PRO A 283 10.95 -0.41 27.29
C PRO A 283 12.06 0.54 27.77
N ALA A 284 13.29 0.09 27.67
CA ALA A 284 14.45 0.95 27.84
C ALA A 284 14.76 1.66 26.51
N ALA A 285 15.14 2.95 26.57
CA ALA A 285 15.81 3.56 25.45
C ALA A 285 17.05 2.71 25.12
N VAL A 286 17.27 2.43 23.83
CA VAL A 286 18.52 1.82 23.39
C VAL A 286 19.59 2.88 23.59
N ALA A 287 20.09 2.94 24.86
CA ALA A 287 21.28 3.73 25.16
C ALA A 287 22.36 3.21 24.21
N GLN A 288 23.01 4.11 23.46
CA GLN A 288 24.08 3.78 22.57
C GLN A 288 25.00 2.73 23.22
N PRO A 289 25.04 1.51 22.75
CA PRO A 289 26.29 0.84 22.84
C PRO A 289 27.16 1.63 21.86
N ALA A 290 28.26 2.18 22.36
CA ALA A 290 29.27 2.84 21.52
C ALA A 290 29.81 1.91 20.39
N ALA A 291 29.22 0.77 20.19
CA ALA A 291 29.54 -0.28 19.22
C ALA A 291 28.36 -0.74 18.34
N VAL A 292 27.08 -0.33 18.54
CA VAL A 292 25.96 -0.93 17.79
C VAL A 292 24.97 0.08 17.15
N LEU A 293 24.84 1.28 17.69
CA LEU A 293 24.05 2.34 17.06
C LEU A 293 24.66 3.71 17.41
N PRO A 294 25.19 4.49 16.48
CA PRO A 294 25.39 5.90 16.73
C PRO A 294 24.03 6.49 17.13
N ALA A 295 24.03 7.42 18.09
CA ALA A 295 22.79 8.05 18.58
C ALA A 295 21.96 8.56 17.41
N VAL A 296 21.01 7.74 16.98
CA VAL A 296 19.98 8.19 16.11
C VAL A 296 18.89 8.75 17.00
N ALA A 297 19.15 9.92 17.58
CA ALA A 297 18.09 10.76 18.09
C ALA A 297 17.16 10.99 16.91
N LEU A 298 15.96 10.41 16.96
CA LEU A 298 14.90 10.76 16.02
C LEU A 298 14.59 12.23 16.31
N PRO A 299 14.81 13.17 15.39
CA PRO A 299 14.52 14.58 15.67
C PRO A 299 13.04 14.70 15.97
N ALA A 300 12.71 15.41 17.05
CA ALA A 300 11.36 15.79 17.38
C ALA A 300 10.70 16.47 16.19
N ALA A 301 9.48 16.06 15.86
CA ALA A 301 8.71 16.65 14.79
C ALA A 301 8.46 18.13 15.10
N GLY A 302 9.16 19.02 14.40
CA GLY A 302 8.86 20.43 14.41
C GLY A 302 10.03 21.35 14.73
N ALA A 303 10.91 21.60 13.77
CA ALA A 303 11.49 22.92 13.52
C ALA A 303 12.29 22.93 12.20
N PRO A 304 12.07 23.86 11.28
CA PRO A 304 12.97 24.11 10.18
C PRO A 304 14.06 25.07 10.66
N SER A 305 15.22 24.57 11.01
CA SER A 305 16.39 25.41 11.18
C SER A 305 17.67 24.64 10.95
N GLY A 306 18.36 24.97 9.86
CA GLY A 306 19.80 24.92 9.75
C GLY A 306 20.47 23.55 9.76
N GLY A 307 20.69 22.92 8.59
CA GLY A 307 21.99 22.31 8.28
C GLY A 307 22.32 20.96 8.92
N GLY A 308 21.34 20.12 9.31
CA GLY A 308 21.59 18.73 9.68
C GLY A 308 20.59 17.81 8.96
N PRO A 309 20.95 16.53 8.66
CA PRO A 309 20.00 15.63 8.02
C PRO A 309 18.80 15.40 8.93
N VAL A 310 17.63 15.89 8.52
CA VAL A 310 16.35 15.63 9.20
C VAL A 310 16.04 14.15 9.01
N ALA A 311 16.26 13.33 10.06
CA ALA A 311 15.92 11.93 10.03
C ALA A 311 14.40 11.77 10.13
N GLY A 312 13.75 11.26 9.07
CA GLY A 312 12.32 10.98 9.06
C GLY A 312 11.94 9.77 9.93
N PRO A 313 10.64 9.51 10.14
CA PRO A 313 10.16 8.41 10.96
C PRO A 313 10.57 7.05 10.36
N VAL A 314 10.96 6.12 11.23
CA VAL A 314 11.16 4.72 10.85
C VAL A 314 9.81 4.13 10.46
N THR A 315 9.69 3.65 9.24
CA THR A 315 8.46 3.05 8.70
C THR A 315 8.49 1.53 8.76
N THR A 316 9.68 0.94 8.73
CA THR A 316 9.89 -0.50 8.89
C THR A 316 11.21 -0.73 9.60
N LEU A 317 11.19 -1.66 10.55
CA LEU A 317 12.34 -2.14 11.30
C LEU A 317 12.47 -3.64 11.05
N ARG A 318 13.69 -4.15 10.87
CA ARG A 318 13.98 -5.59 10.82
C ARG A 318 15.23 -5.90 11.60
N VAL A 319 15.14 -6.95 12.39
CA VAL A 319 16.26 -7.53 13.14
C VAL A 319 17.03 -8.49 12.22
N LEU A 320 18.35 -8.35 12.16
CA LEU A 320 19.24 -9.13 11.31
C LEU A 320 20.09 -10.08 12.15
N GLY A 321 19.81 -11.38 12.11
CA GLY A 321 20.60 -12.42 12.78
C GLY A 321 20.22 -12.69 14.23
N PRO A 322 20.69 -13.81 14.78
CA PRO A 322 20.44 -14.23 16.15
C PRO A 322 21.37 -13.54 17.16
N GLY A 323 20.97 -13.50 18.43
CA GLY A 323 21.82 -13.12 19.56
C GLY A 323 21.50 -11.78 20.21
N PRO A 324 22.24 -11.43 21.28
CA PRO A 324 21.95 -10.23 22.07
C PRO A 324 22.36 -8.91 21.39
N THR A 325 23.19 -8.96 20.35
CA THR A 325 23.60 -7.81 19.54
C THR A 325 23.28 -8.06 18.08
N PRO A 326 21.99 -8.09 17.72
CA PRO A 326 21.56 -8.34 16.33
C PRO A 326 21.91 -7.13 15.45
N GLY A 327 22.16 -7.39 14.16
CA GLY A 327 22.13 -6.33 13.18
C GLY A 327 20.74 -5.73 13.01
N LEU A 328 20.64 -4.55 12.41
CA LEU A 328 19.38 -3.84 12.19
C LEU A 328 19.29 -3.30 10.77
N ALA A 329 18.10 -3.42 10.17
CA ALA A 329 17.72 -2.70 8.98
C ALA A 329 16.58 -1.74 9.31
N LEU A 330 16.80 -0.44 9.11
CA LEU A 330 15.86 0.62 9.42
C LEU A 330 15.45 1.30 8.11
N LEU A 331 14.20 1.15 7.71
CA LEU A 331 13.64 1.90 6.60
C LEU A 331 12.97 3.15 7.15
N ARG A 332 13.46 4.32 6.72
CA ARG A 332 12.94 5.64 7.09
C ARG A 332 12.27 6.30 5.91
N ARG A 333 11.27 7.12 6.17
CA ARG A 333 10.74 8.06 5.18
C ARG A 333 11.31 9.45 5.44
N LEU A 334 11.88 10.05 4.38
CA LEU A 334 12.40 11.41 4.37
C LEU A 334 11.56 12.25 3.39
N GLY A 335 10.44 12.79 3.88
CA GLY A 335 9.49 13.45 2.99
C GLY A 335 8.91 12.49 1.94
N THR A 336 9.26 12.71 0.68
CA THR A 336 8.80 11.90 -0.47
C THR A 336 9.78 10.77 -0.86
N THR A 337 10.89 10.63 -0.14
CA THR A 337 11.94 9.64 -0.42
C THR A 337 12.11 8.66 0.74
N HIS A 338 12.88 7.61 0.52
CA HIS A 338 13.22 6.62 1.53
C HIS A 338 14.72 6.59 1.79
N ARG A 339 15.08 6.27 3.04
CA ARG A 339 16.43 5.94 3.44
C ARG A 339 16.42 4.58 4.14
N LEU A 340 17.27 3.69 3.68
CA LEU A 340 17.54 2.42 4.33
C LEU A 340 18.88 2.51 5.04
N ASP A 341 18.88 2.36 6.36
CA ASP A 341 20.09 2.23 7.18
C ASP A 341 20.25 0.76 7.58
N VAL A 342 21.40 0.17 7.29
CA VAL A 342 21.72 -1.22 7.65
C VAL A 342 22.92 -1.21 8.59
N HIS A 343 22.74 -1.74 9.79
CA HIS A 343 23.77 -1.84 10.81
C HIS A 343 24.05 -3.32 11.09
N ARG A 344 25.30 -3.76 10.91
CA ARG A 344 25.74 -5.10 11.27
C ARG A 344 27.02 -5.02 12.12
N PRO A 345 27.07 -5.70 13.27
CA PRO A 345 28.31 -5.79 14.04
C PRO A 345 29.43 -6.40 13.19
N GLY A 346 30.56 -5.70 13.06
CA GLY A 346 31.74 -6.18 12.32
C GLY A 346 31.66 -6.04 10.78
N TRP A 347 30.67 -5.36 10.21
CA TRP A 347 30.61 -5.09 8.79
C TRP A 347 31.37 -3.80 8.46
N ALA A 348 32.45 -3.91 7.65
CA ALA A 348 33.13 -2.75 7.10
C ALA A 348 32.29 -2.11 5.99
N ALA A 349 32.40 -0.80 5.83
CA ALA A 349 31.58 0.03 4.95
C ALA A 349 31.88 -0.14 3.43
N ASP A 350 32.28 -1.31 2.97
CA ASP A 350 32.49 -1.61 1.56
C ASP A 350 31.15 -1.91 0.87
N GLY A 351 30.27 -0.91 0.84
CA GLY A 351 29.03 -0.97 0.08
C GLY A 351 29.28 -0.72 -1.41
N PRO A 352 28.43 -1.29 -2.31
CA PRO A 352 28.58 -1.13 -3.75
C PRO A 352 28.45 0.35 -4.17
N ALA A 353 29.35 0.77 -5.01
CA ALA A 353 29.38 2.09 -5.63
C ALA A 353 28.12 2.28 -6.52
N GLY A 354 27.25 3.20 -6.15
CA GLY A 354 26.08 3.55 -6.97
C GLY A 354 25.07 4.47 -6.30
N GLY A 355 24.93 4.44 -4.98
CA GLY A 355 24.25 5.45 -4.17
C GLY A 355 25.28 6.28 -3.42
N ALA A 356 25.07 7.59 -3.27
CA ALA A 356 25.95 8.41 -2.45
C ALA A 356 26.01 7.81 -1.04
N SER A 357 27.07 7.05 -0.72
CA SER A 357 27.31 6.55 0.63
C SER A 357 27.93 7.68 1.43
N ASP A 358 27.17 8.29 2.34
CA ASP A 358 27.76 9.05 3.43
C ASP A 358 28.49 8.06 4.33
N GLY A 359 29.81 7.93 4.12
CA GLY A 359 30.66 7.07 4.94
C GLY A 359 30.67 7.56 6.38
N THR A 360 29.85 6.96 7.23
CA THR A 360 29.98 7.12 8.67
C THR A 360 30.91 6.04 9.21
N ALA A 361 31.80 6.42 10.09
CA ALA A 361 32.94 5.63 10.59
C ALA A 361 32.58 4.32 11.33
N ASP A 362 31.33 3.91 11.40
CA ASP A 362 30.81 2.82 12.27
C ASP A 362 30.16 1.65 11.51
N GLY A 363 30.53 1.36 10.26
CA GLY A 363 30.02 0.18 9.56
C GLY A 363 28.52 0.23 9.20
N ALA A 364 27.92 1.41 9.12
CA ALA A 364 26.56 1.61 8.64
C ALA A 364 26.55 1.94 7.15
N THR A 365 25.74 1.20 6.37
CA THR A 365 25.49 1.52 4.97
C THR A 365 24.14 2.21 4.85
N ALA A 366 24.09 3.38 4.23
CA ALA A 366 22.85 4.11 3.95
C ALA A 366 22.55 4.10 2.45
N LEU A 367 21.34 3.71 2.09
CA LEU A 367 20.80 3.76 0.73
C LEU A 367 19.67 4.78 0.67
N HIS A 368 19.79 5.80 -0.16
CA HIS A 368 18.73 6.75 -0.46
C HIS A 368 17.97 6.32 -1.72
N TRP A 369 16.63 6.25 -1.64
CA TRP A 369 15.78 5.82 -2.73
C TRP A 369 14.58 6.75 -2.92
N PRO A 370 14.37 7.29 -4.12
CA PRO A 370 13.33 8.30 -4.37
C PRO A 370 11.93 7.72 -4.66
N ALA A 371 11.76 6.40 -4.59
CA ALA A 371 10.50 5.72 -4.84
C ALA A 371 10.18 4.75 -3.71
N ARG A 372 9.16 3.91 -3.88
CA ARG A 372 8.71 2.99 -2.83
C ARG A 372 9.75 1.92 -2.50
N LEU A 373 10.11 1.79 -1.23
CA LEU A 373 10.90 0.70 -0.69
C LEU A 373 10.12 -0.07 0.39
N ARG A 374 10.33 -1.38 0.44
CA ARG A 374 9.77 -2.26 1.46
C ARG A 374 10.81 -3.29 1.92
N LEU A 375 10.81 -3.59 3.21
CA LEU A 375 11.61 -4.68 3.78
C LEU A 375 10.73 -5.91 3.98
N GLY A 376 11.26 -7.08 3.64
CA GLY A 376 10.63 -8.38 3.86
C GLY A 376 10.43 -8.70 5.34
N ALA A 377 9.78 -9.81 5.62
CA ALA A 377 9.67 -10.34 6.97
C ALA A 377 11.05 -10.74 7.50
N THR A 378 11.16 -10.81 8.83
CA THR A 378 12.37 -11.35 9.48
C THR A 378 12.61 -12.78 9.00
N PRO A 379 13.81 -13.11 8.50
CA PRO A 379 14.10 -14.46 8.05
C PRO A 379 14.30 -15.41 9.22
N TYR A 380 14.00 -16.69 9.01
CA TYR A 380 14.16 -17.75 9.98
C TYR A 380 15.04 -18.87 9.44
N ASP A 381 15.98 -19.36 10.25
CA ASP A 381 16.76 -20.53 9.92
C ASP A 381 15.92 -21.83 9.92
N ARG A 382 16.54 -22.96 9.59
CA ARG A 382 15.85 -24.28 9.59
C ARG A 382 15.31 -24.71 10.96
N HIS A 383 15.69 -24.04 12.03
CA HIS A 383 15.25 -24.29 13.40
C HIS A 383 14.23 -23.25 13.89
N GLY A 384 13.76 -22.36 13.00
CA GLY A 384 12.80 -21.31 13.33
C GLY A 384 13.39 -20.14 14.14
N ARG A 385 14.72 -20.02 14.25
CA ARG A 385 15.38 -18.89 14.90
C ARG A 385 15.63 -17.77 13.89
N VAL A 386 15.64 -16.53 14.37
CA VAL A 386 15.97 -15.38 13.52
C VAL A 386 17.40 -15.52 12.99
N GLY A 387 17.57 -15.43 11.69
CA GLY A 387 18.87 -15.58 11.03
C GLY A 387 18.82 -15.15 9.57
N GLY A 388 19.99 -15.11 8.94
CA GLY A 388 20.10 -14.85 7.51
C GLY A 388 19.83 -13.41 7.10
N SER A 389 19.38 -13.25 5.86
CA SER A 389 19.19 -11.96 5.21
C SER A 389 17.75 -11.51 5.21
N VAL A 390 17.56 -10.20 5.19
CA VAL A 390 16.27 -9.56 4.92
C VAL A 390 16.20 -9.20 3.45
N TRP A 391 15.04 -9.42 2.84
CA TRP A 391 14.80 -9.05 1.46
C TRP A 391 14.30 -7.62 1.36
N LEU A 392 14.81 -6.88 0.37
CA LEU A 392 14.37 -5.55 -0.01
C LEU A 392 13.61 -5.64 -1.33
N LEU A 393 12.48 -4.95 -1.40
CA LEU A 393 11.71 -4.73 -2.62
C LEU A 393 11.72 -3.24 -2.95
N ALA A 394 12.28 -2.87 -4.09
CA ALA A 394 12.07 -1.58 -4.71
C ALA A 394 10.94 -1.68 -5.73
N ASP A 395 10.05 -0.71 -5.70
CA ASP A 395 8.92 -0.58 -6.60
C ASP A 395 8.97 0.85 -7.16
N ASP A 396 9.62 1.01 -8.31
CA ASP A 396 10.09 2.29 -8.83
C ASP A 396 9.61 2.48 -10.27
N PRO A 397 8.93 3.58 -10.60
CA PRO A 397 8.42 3.84 -11.94
C PRO A 397 9.50 3.86 -13.04
N ARG A 398 10.77 4.04 -12.65
CA ARG A 398 11.91 4.10 -13.59
C ARG A 398 12.48 2.74 -13.97
N TYR A 399 12.34 1.74 -13.07
CA TYR A 399 13.00 0.43 -13.18
C TYR A 399 12.05 -0.74 -13.16
N GLY A 400 10.81 -0.53 -12.76
CA GLY A 400 9.88 -1.61 -12.44
C GLY A 400 10.02 -2.07 -10.98
N THR A 401 9.54 -3.28 -10.72
CA THR A 401 9.66 -3.92 -9.42
C THR A 401 10.94 -4.75 -9.37
N TRP A 402 11.67 -4.63 -8.26
CA TRP A 402 12.98 -5.25 -8.15
C TRP A 402 13.27 -5.69 -6.71
N THR A 403 13.87 -6.89 -6.54
CA THR A 403 14.13 -7.48 -5.23
C THR A 403 15.59 -7.86 -5.07
N TRP A 404 16.16 -7.64 -3.87
CA TRP A 404 17.48 -8.16 -3.51
C TRP A 404 17.59 -8.50 -2.04
N SER A 405 18.54 -9.37 -1.70
CA SER A 405 18.83 -9.79 -0.33
C SER A 405 19.84 -8.87 0.33
N LEU A 406 19.64 -8.56 1.61
CA LEU A 406 20.58 -7.79 2.43
C LEU A 406 21.62 -8.70 3.12
N ASP A 407 22.18 -9.72 2.45
CA ASP A 407 23.11 -10.69 3.02
C ASP A 407 24.60 -10.30 2.86
N GLY A 408 24.87 -9.14 2.29
CA GLY A 408 26.22 -8.68 2.04
C GLY A 408 26.77 -9.07 0.65
N SER A 409 25.99 -9.81 -0.17
CA SER A 409 26.36 -10.06 -1.58
C SER A 409 26.24 -8.81 -2.47
N GLY A 410 25.88 -7.68 -1.86
CA GLY A 410 25.67 -6.40 -2.51
C GLY A 410 24.34 -6.29 -3.26
N PRO A 411 23.83 -5.09 -3.49
CA PRO A 411 22.69 -4.93 -4.39
C PRO A 411 23.13 -5.29 -5.80
N VAL A 412 22.30 -6.02 -6.51
CA VAL A 412 22.37 -6.09 -7.97
C VAL A 412 22.21 -4.66 -8.47
N GLU A 413 23.10 -4.17 -9.32
CA GLU A 413 22.96 -2.83 -9.90
C GLU A 413 21.55 -2.68 -10.50
N PRO A 414 20.87 -1.55 -10.23
CA PRO A 414 19.57 -1.33 -10.84
C PRO A 414 19.73 -1.34 -12.36
N PRO A 415 18.72 -1.83 -13.09
CA PRO A 415 18.74 -1.78 -14.54
C PRO A 415 18.86 -0.33 -15.03
N GLU A 416 19.27 -0.15 -16.26
CA GLU A 416 19.43 1.18 -16.87
C GLU A 416 18.17 2.05 -16.70
N ARG A 417 18.37 3.34 -16.39
CA ARG A 417 17.28 4.28 -16.15
C ARG A 417 16.47 4.51 -17.42
N ARG A 418 15.18 4.22 -17.38
CA ARG A 418 14.23 4.47 -18.47
C ARG A 418 13.60 5.86 -18.41
N ALA A 419 13.63 6.52 -17.25
CA ALA A 419 12.94 7.79 -16.97
C ALA A 419 13.74 8.63 -15.95
N ALA A 420 13.48 9.93 -15.87
CA ALA A 420 13.99 10.81 -14.84
C ALA A 420 12.94 11.03 -13.74
N LEU A 421 13.37 10.97 -12.48
CA LEU A 421 12.51 11.29 -11.33
C LEU A 421 13.04 12.53 -10.62
N ARG A 422 12.20 13.53 -10.43
CA ARG A 422 12.53 14.81 -9.80
C ARG A 422 11.37 15.33 -8.95
N THR A 423 11.64 16.21 -8.02
CA THR A 423 10.60 16.84 -7.18
C THR A 423 10.48 18.31 -7.51
N LEU A 424 9.26 18.74 -7.76
CA LEU A 424 8.85 20.14 -7.91
C LEU A 424 8.12 20.58 -6.66
N THR A 425 7.92 21.90 -6.51
CA THR A 425 7.13 22.47 -5.42
C THR A 425 6.06 23.38 -6.01
N ALA A 426 4.80 23.05 -5.74
CA ALA A 426 3.67 23.94 -5.93
C ALA A 426 3.47 24.80 -4.68
N VAL A 427 2.76 25.92 -4.81
CA VAL A 427 2.44 26.80 -3.70
C VAL A 427 0.94 26.72 -3.45
N GLY A 428 0.55 26.16 -2.31
CA GLY A 428 -0.84 26.11 -1.87
C GLY A 428 -1.44 27.52 -1.72
N ARG A 429 -2.75 27.62 -1.70
CA ARG A 429 -3.48 28.89 -1.60
C ARG A 429 -3.07 29.74 -0.39
N ASP A 430 -2.64 29.11 0.67
CA ASP A 430 -2.18 29.72 1.92
C ASP A 430 -0.65 29.92 1.96
N GLY A 431 0.05 29.76 0.84
CA GLY A 431 1.50 29.88 0.74
C GLY A 431 2.28 28.63 1.15
N THR A 432 1.61 27.55 1.56
CA THR A 432 2.25 26.29 1.95
C THR A 432 2.93 25.62 0.75
N PRO A 433 4.22 25.23 0.84
CA PRO A 433 4.89 24.47 -0.21
C PRO A 433 4.35 23.04 -0.28
N VAL A 434 3.85 22.63 -1.45
CA VAL A 434 3.30 21.30 -1.72
C VAL A 434 4.26 20.55 -2.64
N PRO A 435 4.89 19.46 -2.18
CA PRO A 435 5.78 18.68 -3.04
C PRO A 435 5.02 17.94 -4.13
N VAL A 436 5.61 17.88 -5.32
CA VAL A 436 5.12 17.13 -6.48
C VAL A 436 6.27 16.33 -7.05
N THR A 437 6.21 15.01 -6.95
CA THR A 437 7.20 14.13 -7.59
C THR A 437 6.80 13.89 -9.02
N VAL A 438 7.71 14.12 -9.95
CA VAL A 438 7.47 14.00 -11.39
C VAL A 438 8.36 12.91 -11.98
N CYS A 439 7.78 12.03 -12.79
CA CYS A 439 8.51 11.08 -13.61
C CYS A 439 8.39 11.48 -15.08
N ASP A 440 9.52 11.82 -15.69
CA ASP A 440 9.59 12.24 -17.07
C ASP A 440 9.65 11.02 -18.01
N PRO A 441 9.16 11.12 -19.27
CA PRO A 441 9.13 9.99 -20.21
C PRO A 441 10.51 9.54 -20.69
N GLY A 442 11.55 10.31 -20.43
CA GLY A 442 12.94 10.03 -20.83
C GLY A 442 13.94 10.42 -19.76
N PRO A 443 15.21 10.00 -19.93
CA PRO A 443 16.25 10.19 -18.90
C PRO A 443 16.68 11.65 -18.70
N GLN A 444 16.41 12.54 -19.64
CA GLN A 444 16.84 13.94 -19.61
C GLN A 444 15.70 14.96 -19.37
N GLY A 445 14.47 14.47 -19.13
CA GLY A 445 13.30 15.34 -19.09
C GLY A 445 12.95 15.86 -20.48
N GLY A 446 11.91 16.70 -20.58
CA GLY A 446 11.45 17.27 -21.85
C GLY A 446 10.65 18.55 -21.61
N GLY A 447 10.27 19.24 -22.69
CA GLY A 447 9.33 20.37 -22.65
C GLY A 447 7.94 19.98 -22.17
N PRO A 448 6.92 20.80 -22.45
CA PRO A 448 5.54 20.49 -22.08
C PRO A 448 5.07 19.22 -22.81
N VAL A 449 4.68 18.21 -22.02
CA VAL A 449 4.12 16.94 -22.51
C VAL A 449 2.83 16.61 -21.76
N PRO A 450 1.91 15.84 -22.37
CA PRO A 450 0.73 15.36 -21.66
C PRO A 450 1.09 14.74 -20.32
N THR A 451 0.47 15.25 -19.25
CA THR A 451 0.85 14.90 -17.87
C THR A 451 -0.33 14.29 -17.13
N LEU A 452 -0.11 13.12 -16.54
CA LEU A 452 -1.06 12.40 -15.72
C LEU A 452 -0.79 12.70 -14.24
N LEU A 453 -1.75 13.36 -13.59
CA LEU A 453 -1.70 13.62 -12.15
C LEU A 453 -2.33 12.47 -11.36
N THR A 454 -1.73 12.16 -10.23
CA THR A 454 -2.31 11.27 -9.22
C THR A 454 -2.15 11.90 -7.83
N VAL A 455 -3.11 11.65 -6.95
CA VAL A 455 -3.17 12.18 -5.59
C VAL A 455 -3.82 11.16 -4.66
N TYR A 456 -3.48 11.21 -3.36
CA TYR A 456 -4.26 10.51 -2.34
C TYR A 456 -4.77 11.48 -1.27
N GLY A 457 -3.91 12.16 -0.52
CA GLY A 457 -4.22 13.27 0.38
C GLY A 457 -5.23 12.92 1.49
N GLY A 458 -5.10 11.76 2.14
CA GLY A 458 -6.02 11.38 3.21
C GLY A 458 -5.48 10.29 4.13
N PHE A 459 -6.11 10.17 5.32
CA PHE A 459 -5.85 9.13 6.32
C PHE A 459 -4.40 9.07 6.84
N GLY A 460 -3.58 10.08 6.55
CA GLY A 460 -2.15 10.05 6.85
C GLY A 460 -1.40 8.96 6.05
N ILE A 461 -1.96 8.50 4.93
CA ILE A 461 -1.34 7.53 4.05
C ILE A 461 -0.50 8.26 3.02
N PRO A 462 0.81 7.98 2.91
CA PRO A 462 1.65 8.61 1.90
C PRO A 462 1.36 8.04 0.52
N LEU A 463 1.38 8.90 -0.48
CA LEU A 463 1.40 8.53 -1.88
C LEU A 463 2.85 8.37 -2.33
N GLU A 464 3.27 7.16 -2.60
CA GLU A 464 4.65 6.85 -2.98
C GLU A 464 4.74 6.56 -4.48
N PRO A 465 5.68 7.18 -5.22
CA PRO A 465 5.95 6.79 -6.59
C PRO A 465 6.23 5.30 -6.67
N SER A 466 5.51 4.60 -7.51
CA SER A 466 5.59 3.15 -7.65
C SER A 466 5.37 2.74 -9.10
N TRP A 467 5.87 1.58 -9.46
CA TRP A 467 5.63 1.00 -10.76
C TRP A 467 4.19 0.49 -10.88
N ASP A 468 3.60 0.77 -12.03
CA ASP A 468 2.31 0.23 -12.45
C ASP A 468 2.33 0.06 -13.98
N PRO A 469 1.84 -1.05 -14.53
CA PRO A 469 1.92 -1.30 -15.98
C PRO A 469 1.23 -0.22 -16.82
N ALA A 470 0.11 0.34 -16.37
CA ALA A 470 -0.59 1.38 -17.11
C ALA A 470 0.17 2.72 -17.03
N LEU A 471 0.77 3.04 -15.87
CA LEU A 471 1.62 4.23 -15.72
C LEU A 471 2.90 4.09 -16.57
N GLU A 472 3.51 2.91 -16.62
CA GLU A 472 4.66 2.67 -17.50
C GLU A 472 4.27 2.77 -18.98
N ALA A 473 3.11 2.26 -19.39
CA ALA A 473 2.61 2.42 -20.74
C ALA A 473 2.42 3.91 -21.10
N TRP A 474 1.93 4.72 -20.15
CA TRP A 474 1.82 6.17 -20.31
C TRP A 474 3.18 6.84 -20.54
N LEU A 475 4.19 6.50 -19.69
CA LEU A 475 5.56 7.01 -19.86
C LEU A 475 6.16 6.60 -21.20
N ARG A 476 5.99 5.35 -21.62
CA ARG A 476 6.51 4.85 -22.91
C ARG A 476 5.82 5.48 -24.11
N ALA A 477 4.60 5.97 -23.95
CA ALA A 477 3.90 6.76 -24.96
C ALA A 477 4.39 8.22 -25.04
N GLY A 478 5.30 8.64 -24.16
CA GLY A 478 5.86 9.99 -24.11
C GLY A 478 5.14 10.94 -23.14
N GLY A 479 4.23 10.43 -22.32
CA GLY A 479 3.55 11.21 -21.28
C GLY A 479 4.34 11.27 -19.98
N ARG A 480 4.10 12.29 -19.17
CA ARG A 480 4.67 12.49 -17.82
C ARG A 480 3.69 12.03 -16.76
N ILE A 481 4.21 11.64 -15.57
CA ILE A 481 3.40 11.35 -14.39
C ILE A 481 3.80 12.29 -13.25
N ALA A 482 2.81 12.80 -12.52
CA ALA A 482 2.99 13.68 -11.38
C ALA A 482 2.24 13.15 -10.15
N TRP A 483 2.96 12.79 -9.09
CA TRP A 483 2.41 12.43 -7.78
C TRP A 483 2.31 13.69 -6.93
N VAL A 484 1.09 14.12 -6.62
CA VAL A 484 0.84 15.30 -5.80
C VAL A 484 0.76 14.89 -4.33
N HIS A 485 1.72 15.33 -3.53
CA HIS A 485 1.82 15.00 -2.10
C HIS A 485 1.00 16.01 -1.27
N ALA A 486 -0.31 16.03 -1.50
CA ALA A 486 -1.22 16.97 -0.87
C ALA A 486 -1.40 16.74 0.64
N ARG A 487 -1.71 17.80 1.39
CA ARG A 487 -2.07 17.71 2.82
C ARG A 487 -3.19 16.69 3.05
N GLY A 488 -3.17 16.04 4.20
CA GLY A 488 -3.99 14.86 4.51
C GLY A 488 -3.26 13.55 4.29
N GLY A 489 -2.23 13.52 3.43
CA GLY A 489 -1.31 12.39 3.26
C GLY A 489 -0.31 12.25 4.42
N GLY A 490 0.53 11.22 4.35
CA GLY A 490 1.52 10.91 5.40
C GLY A 490 2.94 11.38 5.10
N GLU A 491 3.19 12.00 3.97
CA GLU A 491 4.51 12.28 3.41
C GLU A 491 5.37 13.15 4.33
N LEU A 492 4.80 14.23 4.84
CA LEU A 492 5.49 15.19 5.70
C LEU A 492 5.12 15.04 7.19
N GLY A 493 4.57 13.87 7.56
CA GLY A 493 4.34 13.51 8.95
C GLY A 493 2.97 13.91 9.51
N PRO A 494 2.78 13.82 10.86
CA PRO A 494 1.46 13.94 11.48
C PRO A 494 0.77 15.30 11.31
N ALA A 495 1.53 16.39 11.33
CA ALA A 495 0.99 17.73 11.13
C ALA A 495 0.44 17.92 9.71
N TRP A 496 1.15 17.39 8.71
CA TRP A 496 0.72 17.37 7.32
C TRP A 496 -0.58 16.58 7.13
N ALA A 497 -0.65 15.41 7.76
CA ALA A 497 -1.85 14.58 7.76
C ALA A 497 -3.04 15.29 8.43
N ALA A 498 -2.83 15.94 9.56
CA ALA A 498 -3.87 16.64 10.29
C ALA A 498 -4.41 17.86 9.52
N ALA A 499 -3.55 18.57 8.77
CA ALA A 499 -3.93 19.76 8.01
C ALA A 499 -4.94 19.48 6.87
N GLY A 500 -5.05 18.23 6.41
CA GLY A 500 -6.02 17.79 5.40
C GLY A 500 -7.21 17.01 5.94
N ARG A 501 -7.56 17.13 7.25
CA ARG A 501 -8.69 16.43 7.87
C ARG A 501 -9.85 17.37 8.20
N GLY A 502 -11.05 16.80 8.26
CA GLY A 502 -12.26 17.52 8.62
C GLY A 502 -12.45 18.77 7.76
N PRO A 503 -12.58 19.97 8.36
CA PRO A 503 -12.68 21.23 7.61
C PRO A 503 -11.45 21.51 6.72
N GLY A 504 -10.28 20.99 7.07
CA GLY A 504 -9.05 21.09 6.29
C GLY A 504 -9.03 20.25 5.00
N LYS A 505 -9.99 19.37 4.77
CA LYS A 505 -10.04 18.52 3.56
C LYS A 505 -10.18 19.36 2.28
N SER A 506 -10.83 20.51 2.34
CA SER A 506 -10.89 21.47 1.23
C SER A 506 -9.48 21.92 0.80
N THR A 507 -8.55 22.06 1.75
CA THR A 507 -7.14 22.38 1.49
C THR A 507 -6.43 21.31 0.67
N THR A 508 -6.76 20.01 0.87
CA THR A 508 -6.23 18.92 0.04
C THR A 508 -6.61 19.10 -1.44
N VAL A 509 -7.84 19.54 -1.69
CA VAL A 509 -8.33 19.81 -3.07
C VAL A 509 -7.60 21.02 -3.66
N ASP A 510 -7.39 22.07 -2.85
CA ASP A 510 -6.67 23.27 -3.29
C ASP A 510 -5.19 22.99 -3.56
N ASP A 511 -4.53 22.12 -2.79
CA ASP A 511 -3.16 21.65 -3.04
C ASP A 511 -3.04 20.92 -4.40
N PHE A 512 -4.01 20.07 -4.71
CA PHE A 512 -4.06 19.38 -6.01
C PHE A 512 -4.23 20.36 -7.17
N ARG A 513 -5.13 21.34 -7.03
CA ARG A 513 -5.35 22.39 -8.04
C ARG A 513 -4.10 23.26 -8.23
N ALA A 514 -3.44 23.63 -7.15
CA ALA A 514 -2.19 24.40 -7.19
C ALA A 514 -1.07 23.62 -7.91
N ALA A 515 -0.99 22.30 -7.67
CA ALA A 515 -0.03 21.45 -8.38
C ALA A 515 -0.32 21.39 -9.89
N ALA A 516 -1.59 21.25 -10.29
CA ALA A 516 -2.00 21.25 -11.68
C ALA A 516 -1.66 22.59 -12.37
N ALA A 517 -2.00 23.71 -11.74
CA ALA A 517 -1.68 25.06 -12.23
C ALA A 517 -0.16 25.25 -12.39
N MET A 518 0.62 24.88 -11.38
CA MET A 518 2.09 24.97 -11.40
C MET A 518 2.72 24.20 -12.55
N LEU A 519 2.21 23.00 -12.91
CA LEU A 519 2.72 22.21 -14.02
C LEU A 519 2.51 22.92 -15.36
N VAL A 520 1.39 23.60 -15.56
CA VAL A 520 1.12 24.40 -16.77
C VAL A 520 1.97 25.67 -16.79
N GLU A 521 2.00 26.43 -15.70
CA GLU A 521 2.74 27.68 -15.56
C GLU A 521 4.25 27.50 -15.79
N ARG A 522 4.81 26.38 -15.36
CA ARG A 522 6.22 26.06 -15.58
C ARG A 522 6.53 25.47 -16.95
N GLY A 523 5.53 25.26 -17.80
CA GLY A 523 5.71 24.61 -19.10
C GLY A 523 6.04 23.11 -18.98
N GLU A 524 5.64 22.48 -17.90
CA GLU A 524 5.78 21.03 -17.70
C GLU A 524 4.69 20.26 -18.47
N ALA A 525 3.48 20.85 -18.57
CA ALA A 525 2.36 20.31 -19.30
C ALA A 525 1.72 21.37 -20.19
N PRO A 526 1.15 21.00 -21.36
CA PRO A 526 0.26 21.89 -22.10
C PRO A 526 -0.98 22.24 -21.25
N ALA A 527 -1.59 23.40 -21.49
CA ALA A 527 -2.78 23.84 -20.77
C ALA A 527 -3.98 22.88 -20.90
N ASP A 528 -4.10 22.22 -22.04
CA ASP A 528 -5.08 21.18 -22.35
C ASP A 528 -4.53 19.75 -22.22
N GLY A 529 -3.30 19.60 -21.70
CA GLY A 529 -2.58 18.33 -21.60
C GLY A 529 -2.63 17.66 -20.20
N LEU A 530 -3.45 18.14 -19.28
CA LEU A 530 -3.55 17.56 -17.95
C LEU A 530 -4.65 16.49 -17.87
N GLY A 531 -4.27 15.27 -17.50
CA GLY A 531 -5.18 14.19 -17.11
C GLY A 531 -5.04 13.84 -15.64
N ALA A 532 -6.04 13.18 -15.05
CA ALA A 532 -5.94 12.66 -13.68
C ALA A 532 -6.40 11.21 -13.58
N LEU A 533 -5.66 10.41 -12.81
CA LEU A 533 -6.00 9.03 -12.45
C LEU A 533 -5.88 8.86 -10.94
N ALA A 534 -6.98 8.56 -10.27
CA ALA A 534 -6.95 8.38 -8.83
C ALA A 534 -8.00 7.38 -8.34
N ALA A 535 -7.81 6.87 -7.12
CA ALA A 535 -8.72 5.91 -6.50
C ALA A 535 -9.09 6.33 -5.08
N SER A 536 -10.29 5.87 -4.61
CA SER A 536 -10.74 6.06 -3.24
C SER A 536 -10.74 7.55 -2.84
N ASN A 537 -10.09 7.92 -1.72
CA ASN A 537 -9.95 9.32 -1.30
C ASN A 537 -9.28 10.20 -2.37
N GLY A 538 -8.31 9.68 -3.12
CA GLY A 538 -7.70 10.44 -4.22
C GLY A 538 -8.71 10.76 -5.33
N ALA A 539 -9.61 9.83 -5.63
CA ALA A 539 -10.69 10.07 -6.59
C ALA A 539 -11.75 11.07 -6.07
N LEU A 540 -11.97 11.16 -4.76
CA LEU A 540 -12.72 12.27 -4.17
C LEU A 540 -12.05 13.61 -4.47
N VAL A 541 -10.71 13.71 -4.24
CA VAL A 541 -9.95 14.96 -4.49
C VAL A 541 -10.03 15.38 -5.95
N VAL A 542 -9.81 14.44 -6.88
CA VAL A 542 -9.92 14.70 -8.34
C VAL A 542 -11.34 15.14 -8.71
N ALA A 543 -12.37 14.41 -8.23
CA ALA A 543 -13.75 14.74 -8.50
C ALA A 543 -14.16 16.11 -7.93
N ALA A 544 -13.67 16.46 -6.73
CA ALA A 544 -13.89 17.78 -6.14
C ALA A 544 -13.19 18.89 -6.92
N ALA A 545 -11.99 18.64 -7.41
CA ALA A 545 -11.26 19.61 -8.23
C ALA A 545 -11.97 19.87 -9.56
N LEU A 546 -12.37 18.83 -10.30
CA LEU A 546 -13.07 18.99 -11.59
C LEU A 546 -14.46 19.62 -11.48
N THR A 547 -15.16 19.46 -10.34
CA THR A 547 -16.45 20.12 -10.13
C THR A 547 -16.32 21.58 -9.67
N ARG A 548 -15.18 21.93 -9.04
CA ARG A 548 -14.85 23.32 -8.70
C ARG A 548 -14.28 24.10 -9.88
N GLU A 549 -13.50 23.44 -10.73
CA GLU A 549 -12.80 24.04 -11.86
C GLU A 549 -12.84 23.10 -13.08
N PRO A 550 -13.94 23.09 -13.82
CA PRO A 550 -14.16 22.14 -14.94
C PRO A 550 -13.09 22.18 -16.03
N GLY A 551 -12.43 23.32 -16.23
CA GLY A 551 -11.35 23.49 -17.20
C GLY A 551 -9.96 23.04 -16.71
N LEU A 552 -9.82 22.60 -15.45
CA LEU A 552 -8.53 22.21 -14.89
C LEU A 552 -7.92 20.98 -15.55
N LEU A 553 -8.77 20.02 -15.90
CA LEU A 553 -8.37 18.72 -16.45
C LEU A 553 -9.04 18.48 -17.82
N ALA A 554 -8.30 17.91 -18.75
CA ALA A 554 -8.82 17.48 -20.04
C ALA A 554 -9.59 16.15 -19.94
N ALA A 555 -9.15 15.26 -19.03
CA ALA A 555 -9.82 14.01 -18.76
C ALA A 555 -9.51 13.50 -17.33
N ALA A 556 -10.41 12.70 -16.75
CA ALA A 556 -10.20 12.09 -15.43
C ALA A 556 -10.69 10.65 -15.38
N VAL A 557 -9.98 9.82 -14.61
CA VAL A 557 -10.41 8.48 -14.22
C VAL A 557 -10.50 8.42 -12.69
N CYS A 558 -11.70 8.16 -12.19
CA CYS A 558 -12.02 8.11 -10.77
C CYS A 558 -12.47 6.70 -10.37
N ALA A 559 -11.57 5.93 -9.73
CA ALA A 559 -11.88 4.58 -9.26
C ALA A 559 -12.40 4.59 -7.82
N ALA A 560 -13.53 3.94 -7.57
CA ALA A 560 -14.18 3.85 -6.26
C ALA A 560 -14.24 5.19 -5.50
N PRO A 561 -14.71 6.30 -6.11
CA PRO A 561 -14.69 7.63 -5.52
C PRO A 561 -15.75 7.78 -4.43
N LEU A 562 -15.43 8.53 -3.38
CA LEU A 562 -16.39 9.01 -2.38
C LEU A 562 -16.90 10.39 -2.82
N THR A 563 -18.15 10.52 -3.26
CA THR A 563 -18.62 11.73 -3.95
C THR A 563 -19.78 12.46 -3.28
N ASP A 564 -20.64 11.75 -2.53
CA ASP A 564 -21.73 12.31 -1.75
C ASP A 564 -21.35 12.33 -0.27
N LEU A 565 -20.82 13.47 0.18
CA LEU A 565 -20.28 13.55 1.53
C LEU A 565 -21.35 13.83 2.59
N ALA A 566 -22.53 14.27 2.20
CA ALA A 566 -23.65 14.39 3.13
C ALA A 566 -24.14 13.02 3.60
N ARG A 567 -23.89 11.97 2.83
CA ARG A 567 -24.41 10.62 3.09
C ARG A 567 -23.33 9.54 3.18
N TYR A 568 -22.06 9.91 3.26
CA TYR A 568 -20.97 8.94 3.23
C TYR A 568 -20.99 7.90 4.36
N GLN A 569 -21.67 8.20 5.48
CA GLN A 569 -21.82 7.30 6.61
C GLN A 569 -22.94 6.23 6.43
N VAL A 570 -23.75 6.35 5.37
CA VAL A 570 -24.93 5.47 5.18
C VAL A 570 -24.51 4.04 4.81
N GLY A 571 -23.35 3.84 4.24
CA GLY A 571 -22.92 2.51 3.83
C GLY A 571 -21.41 2.28 3.92
N GLY A 572 -20.99 1.06 3.67
CA GLY A 572 -19.59 0.66 3.67
C GLY A 572 -18.88 0.89 5.00
N LEU A 573 -17.70 1.46 4.95
CA LEU A 573 -16.90 1.84 6.12
C LEU A 573 -17.09 3.31 6.53
N GLY A 574 -17.99 4.05 5.91
CA GLY A 574 -18.15 5.49 6.10
C GLY A 574 -18.23 5.93 7.55
N ARG A 575 -18.97 5.19 8.41
CA ARG A 575 -19.08 5.52 9.85
C ARG A 575 -17.75 5.54 10.61
N LEU A 576 -16.71 4.88 10.09
CA LEU A 576 -15.38 4.86 10.70
C LEU A 576 -14.51 6.06 10.31
N TRP A 577 -14.99 6.93 9.42
CA TRP A 577 -14.20 8.00 8.81
C TRP A 577 -14.56 9.40 9.33
N ALA A 578 -15.34 9.48 10.42
CA ALA A 578 -15.71 10.77 11.00
C ALA A 578 -14.50 11.61 11.46
N GLU A 579 -13.41 10.95 11.90
CA GLU A 579 -12.14 11.64 12.22
C GLU A 579 -11.48 12.24 10.98
N GLU A 580 -11.66 11.63 9.81
CA GLU A 580 -11.05 12.09 8.55
C GLU A 580 -11.86 13.18 7.86
N TYR A 581 -13.19 13.07 7.86
CA TYR A 581 -14.06 13.96 7.09
C TYR A 581 -14.93 14.89 7.94
N GLY A 582 -15.20 14.56 9.19
CA GLY A 582 -16.21 15.21 10.03
C GLY A 582 -17.54 14.45 10.00
N ASP A 583 -18.37 14.64 11.04
CA ASP A 583 -19.68 13.99 11.15
C ASP A 583 -20.76 14.81 10.42
N PRO A 584 -21.47 14.27 9.41
CA PRO A 584 -22.55 14.97 8.72
C PRO A 584 -23.75 15.33 9.64
N ALA A 585 -23.88 14.69 10.80
CA ALA A 585 -24.88 15.04 11.80
C ALA A 585 -24.57 16.36 12.52
N ASP A 586 -23.31 16.81 12.52
CA ASP A 586 -22.92 18.13 12.98
C ASP A 586 -23.13 19.16 11.86
N PRO A 587 -23.97 20.21 12.06
CA PRO A 587 -24.24 21.21 11.05
C PRO A 587 -23.01 21.98 10.57
N GLN A 588 -21.99 22.17 11.42
CA GLN A 588 -20.74 22.83 11.03
C GLN A 588 -19.90 21.92 10.15
N ALA A 589 -19.75 20.64 10.51
CA ALA A 589 -19.06 19.65 9.71
C ALA A 589 -19.78 19.43 8.38
N LEU A 590 -21.12 19.38 8.36
CA LEU A 590 -21.89 19.23 7.12
C LEU A 590 -21.66 20.38 6.14
N ARG A 591 -21.59 21.63 6.60
CA ARG A 591 -21.24 22.78 5.74
C ARG A 591 -19.85 22.62 5.11
N ALA A 592 -18.86 22.20 5.92
CA ALA A 592 -17.51 21.94 5.43
C ALA A 592 -17.49 20.79 4.41
N LEU A 593 -18.25 19.71 4.67
CA LEU A 593 -18.39 18.58 3.75
C LEU A 593 -19.00 19.01 2.40
N LEU A 594 -20.06 19.80 2.43
CA LEU A 594 -20.74 20.29 1.22
C LEU A 594 -19.87 21.23 0.38
N ASP A 595 -18.92 21.93 1.01
CA ASP A 595 -17.98 22.82 0.29
C ASP A 595 -17.13 22.05 -0.73
N TYR A 596 -16.71 20.82 -0.43
CA TYR A 596 -15.90 20.00 -1.34
C TYR A 596 -16.59 18.71 -1.83
N SER A 597 -17.86 18.48 -1.51
CA SER A 597 -18.62 17.30 -1.97
C SER A 597 -18.86 17.35 -3.48
N PRO A 598 -18.23 16.51 -4.30
CA PRO A 598 -18.33 16.60 -5.76
C PRO A 598 -19.77 16.56 -6.27
N TYR A 599 -20.56 15.66 -5.71
CA TYR A 599 -21.97 15.47 -6.11
C TYR A 599 -22.82 16.74 -5.93
N HIS A 600 -22.63 17.45 -4.81
CA HIS A 600 -23.39 18.65 -4.48
C HIS A 600 -22.89 19.93 -5.19
N ARG A 601 -21.75 19.83 -5.88
CA ARG A 601 -21.15 20.96 -6.61
C ARG A 601 -21.39 20.91 -8.11
N VAL A 602 -22.11 19.92 -8.59
CA VAL A 602 -22.45 19.85 -10.02
C VAL A 602 -23.38 21.01 -10.40
N VAL A 603 -22.99 21.80 -11.39
CA VAL A 603 -23.74 22.94 -11.90
C VAL A 603 -24.30 22.63 -13.27
N PRO A 604 -25.65 22.70 -13.48
CA PRO A 604 -26.25 22.51 -14.77
C PRO A 604 -25.70 23.45 -15.84
N GLY A 605 -25.58 22.97 -17.07
CA GLY A 605 -25.08 23.76 -18.21
C GLY A 605 -23.56 23.95 -18.25
N THR A 606 -22.82 23.29 -17.36
CA THR A 606 -21.36 23.37 -17.32
C THR A 606 -20.72 22.33 -18.24
N ALA A 607 -19.69 22.73 -18.99
CA ALA A 607 -18.88 21.80 -19.78
C ALA A 607 -17.84 21.11 -18.88
N TYR A 608 -18.14 19.90 -18.43
CA TYR A 608 -17.22 19.08 -17.67
C TYR A 608 -16.25 18.32 -18.59
N PRO A 609 -15.05 17.94 -18.09
CA PRO A 609 -14.10 17.13 -18.86
C PRO A 609 -14.62 15.71 -19.12
N ALA A 610 -13.92 14.95 -19.95
CA ALA A 610 -14.18 13.52 -20.08
C ALA A 610 -13.89 12.79 -18.77
N VAL A 611 -14.86 12.02 -18.25
CA VAL A 611 -14.70 11.30 -16.98
C VAL A 611 -15.07 9.83 -17.13
N LEU A 612 -14.23 8.94 -16.61
CA LEU A 612 -14.52 7.52 -16.44
C LEU A 612 -14.59 7.19 -14.94
N PHE A 613 -15.75 6.80 -14.46
CA PHE A 613 -15.92 6.23 -13.14
C PHE A 613 -15.77 4.72 -13.19
N ALA A 614 -14.92 4.15 -12.31
CA ALA A 614 -14.71 2.72 -12.19
C ALA A 614 -15.17 2.23 -10.82
N THR A 615 -16.08 1.24 -10.77
CA THR A 615 -16.62 0.70 -9.52
C THR A 615 -16.75 -0.82 -9.57
N GLY A 616 -16.82 -1.46 -8.41
CA GLY A 616 -17.11 -2.88 -8.26
C GLY A 616 -18.31 -3.11 -7.35
N ALA A 617 -19.15 -4.09 -7.67
CA ALA A 617 -20.33 -4.43 -6.87
C ALA A 617 -19.98 -4.90 -5.44
N ASN A 618 -18.79 -5.51 -5.28
CA ASN A 618 -18.32 -6.04 -4.00
C ASN A 618 -17.48 -5.03 -3.20
N ASP A 619 -17.53 -3.73 -3.54
CA ASP A 619 -16.83 -2.71 -2.76
C ASP A 619 -17.51 -2.52 -1.40
N ALA A 620 -16.92 -3.14 -0.38
CA ALA A 620 -17.41 -3.09 0.99
C ALA A 620 -16.87 -1.87 1.77
N ARG A 621 -16.03 -1.01 1.17
CA ARG A 621 -15.51 0.21 1.79
C ARG A 621 -16.29 1.44 1.35
N VAL A 622 -16.30 1.70 0.05
CA VAL A 622 -17.00 2.82 -0.56
C VAL A 622 -18.14 2.26 -1.42
N PRO A 623 -19.39 2.43 -1.00
CA PRO A 623 -20.51 1.95 -1.79
C PRO A 623 -20.48 2.50 -3.22
N PRO A 624 -20.72 1.67 -4.25
CA PRO A 624 -20.59 2.09 -5.64
C PRO A 624 -21.58 3.19 -6.05
N TRP A 625 -22.67 3.37 -5.31
CA TRP A 625 -23.65 4.42 -5.58
C TRP A 625 -23.08 5.85 -5.46
N HIS A 626 -21.96 6.05 -4.76
CA HIS A 626 -21.25 7.33 -4.81
C HIS A 626 -20.86 7.72 -6.24
N ALA A 627 -20.20 6.81 -6.94
CA ALA A 627 -19.83 7.04 -8.34
C ALA A 627 -21.07 7.14 -9.26
N TRP A 628 -22.10 6.31 -9.00
CA TRP A 628 -23.32 6.30 -9.80
C TRP A 628 -24.06 7.64 -9.73
N LYS A 629 -24.21 8.20 -8.53
CA LYS A 629 -24.84 9.52 -8.33
C LYS A 629 -24.09 10.62 -9.07
N LEU A 630 -22.77 10.69 -8.92
CA LEU A 630 -21.99 11.73 -9.61
C LEU A 630 -21.98 11.52 -11.13
N CYS A 631 -21.89 10.29 -11.62
CA CYS A 631 -22.01 9.96 -13.04
C CYS A 631 -23.36 10.44 -13.61
N ALA A 632 -24.47 10.14 -12.92
CA ALA A 632 -25.79 10.58 -13.34
C ALA A 632 -25.94 12.11 -13.32
N ALA A 633 -25.42 12.76 -12.27
CA ALA A 633 -25.48 14.22 -12.13
C ALA A 633 -24.67 14.94 -13.23
N LEU A 634 -23.43 14.51 -13.47
CA LEU A 634 -22.58 15.09 -14.54
C LEU A 634 -23.16 14.82 -15.92
N GLY A 635 -23.67 13.61 -16.16
CA GLY A 635 -24.29 13.25 -17.45
C GLY A 635 -25.53 14.08 -17.76
N GLN A 636 -26.33 14.47 -16.74
CA GLN A 636 -27.49 15.32 -16.91
C GLN A 636 -27.13 16.82 -16.98
N ALA A 637 -26.13 17.24 -16.23
CA ALA A 637 -25.72 18.65 -16.13
C ALA A 637 -24.87 19.12 -17.30
N GLY A 638 -24.16 18.21 -17.98
CA GLY A 638 -23.18 18.57 -19.00
C GLY A 638 -23.78 19.24 -20.22
N SER A 639 -23.20 20.35 -20.65
CA SER A 639 -23.49 21.05 -21.90
C SER A 639 -22.53 20.70 -23.02
N GLY A 640 -21.48 19.88 -22.72
CA GLY A 640 -20.39 19.54 -23.64
C GLY A 640 -20.54 18.16 -24.27
N ALA A 641 -19.73 17.91 -25.31
CA ALA A 641 -19.64 16.61 -25.99
C ALA A 641 -18.74 15.62 -25.27
N ALA A 642 -18.10 16.00 -24.13
CA ALA A 642 -17.18 15.14 -23.42
C ALA A 642 -17.91 13.98 -22.72
N PRO A 643 -17.45 12.73 -22.87
CA PRO A 643 -18.15 11.58 -22.34
C PRO A 643 -18.04 11.46 -20.82
N VAL A 644 -19.16 11.21 -20.15
CA VAL A 644 -19.22 10.78 -18.75
C VAL A 644 -19.61 9.30 -18.75
N LEU A 645 -18.68 8.45 -18.34
CA LEU A 645 -18.78 6.99 -18.47
C LEU A 645 -18.74 6.30 -17.10
N LEU A 646 -19.47 5.21 -16.99
CA LEU A 646 -19.43 4.32 -15.83
C LEU A 646 -18.99 2.92 -16.26
N ASP A 647 -17.89 2.45 -15.68
CA ASP A 647 -17.40 1.08 -15.77
C ASP A 647 -17.68 0.37 -14.43
N HIS A 648 -18.86 -0.21 -14.30
CA HIS A 648 -19.27 -0.97 -13.13
C HIS A 648 -19.11 -2.48 -13.37
N HIS A 649 -18.33 -3.15 -12.51
CA HIS A 649 -18.02 -4.57 -12.63
C HIS A 649 -18.68 -5.39 -11.51
N ASP A 650 -19.38 -6.48 -11.87
CA ASP A 650 -20.20 -7.25 -10.93
C ASP A 650 -19.38 -8.03 -9.89
N SER A 651 -18.12 -8.39 -10.18
CA SER A 651 -17.23 -9.13 -9.27
C SER A 651 -16.02 -8.30 -8.81
N GLY A 652 -16.00 -6.99 -9.03
CA GLY A 652 -14.95 -6.10 -8.54
C GLY A 652 -15.24 -5.59 -7.14
N GLY A 653 -14.19 -5.21 -6.40
CA GLY A 653 -14.27 -4.58 -5.09
C GLY A 653 -13.29 -3.42 -4.94
N HIS A 654 -13.14 -2.92 -3.70
CA HIS A 654 -12.29 -1.74 -3.45
C HIS A 654 -10.81 -1.95 -3.81
N GLN A 655 -10.31 -3.17 -3.67
CA GLN A 655 -8.90 -3.53 -3.96
C GLN A 655 -8.67 -3.92 -5.43
N GLY A 656 -9.66 -3.81 -6.29
CA GLY A 656 -9.54 -4.10 -7.71
C GLY A 656 -10.56 -5.09 -8.25
N ARG A 657 -10.24 -5.61 -9.43
CA ARG A 657 -11.07 -6.50 -10.25
C ARG A 657 -10.28 -7.75 -10.61
N PRO A 658 -10.93 -8.81 -11.12
CA PRO A 658 -10.23 -9.90 -11.81
C PRO A 658 -9.25 -9.37 -12.85
N ALA A 659 -8.12 -10.04 -13.04
CA ALA A 659 -6.99 -9.52 -13.82
C ALA A 659 -7.40 -9.08 -15.25
N ALA A 660 -8.20 -9.89 -15.96
CA ALA A 660 -8.68 -9.55 -17.30
C ALA A 660 -9.52 -8.27 -17.31
N ALA A 661 -10.49 -8.13 -16.38
CA ALA A 661 -11.31 -6.94 -16.25
C ALA A 661 -10.52 -5.71 -15.81
N GLY A 662 -9.51 -5.92 -14.96
CA GLY A 662 -8.56 -4.87 -14.56
C GLY A 662 -7.76 -4.35 -15.76
N ARG A 663 -7.30 -5.26 -16.61
CA ARG A 663 -6.58 -4.93 -17.82
C ARG A 663 -7.46 -4.17 -18.83
N GLU A 664 -8.70 -4.60 -19.04
CA GLU A 664 -9.64 -3.85 -19.88
C GLU A 664 -9.87 -2.43 -19.35
N LEU A 665 -10.04 -2.27 -18.03
CA LEU A 665 -10.16 -0.95 -17.41
C LEU A 665 -8.92 -0.10 -17.64
N ALA A 666 -7.71 -0.67 -17.55
CA ALA A 666 -6.46 0.04 -17.81
C ALA A 666 -6.39 0.56 -19.26
N VAL A 667 -6.73 -0.28 -20.24
CA VAL A 667 -6.78 0.12 -21.65
C VAL A 667 -7.79 1.25 -21.88
N ARG A 668 -9.00 1.12 -21.35
CA ARG A 668 -10.05 2.16 -21.44
C ARG A 668 -9.60 3.47 -20.79
N SER A 669 -8.94 3.38 -19.64
CA SER A 669 -8.42 4.54 -18.92
C SER A 669 -7.35 5.26 -19.72
N LEU A 670 -6.36 4.52 -20.24
CA LEU A 670 -5.31 5.08 -21.09
C LEU A 670 -5.86 5.72 -22.36
N ALA A 671 -6.82 5.08 -23.03
CA ALA A 671 -7.44 5.60 -24.24
C ALA A 671 -8.26 6.88 -23.96
N LEU A 672 -9.02 6.94 -22.86
CA LEU A 672 -9.76 8.15 -22.47
C LEU A 672 -8.81 9.30 -22.14
N LEU A 673 -7.81 9.03 -21.29
CA LEU A 673 -6.82 10.03 -20.87
C LEU A 673 -5.98 10.52 -22.06
N GLY A 674 -5.48 9.59 -22.88
CA GLY A 674 -4.71 9.94 -24.07
C GLY A 674 -5.47 10.82 -25.04
N ALA A 675 -6.74 10.52 -25.24
CA ALA A 675 -7.55 11.35 -26.15
C ALA A 675 -7.91 12.72 -25.59
N GLY A 676 -8.13 12.81 -24.25
CA GLY A 676 -8.38 14.11 -23.62
C GLY A 676 -7.14 14.99 -23.67
N THR A 677 -5.97 14.44 -23.38
CA THR A 677 -4.70 15.18 -23.26
C THR A 677 -3.88 15.27 -24.54
N GLY A 678 -4.34 14.63 -25.63
CA GLY A 678 -3.61 14.60 -26.91
C GLY A 678 -2.48 13.55 -26.98
N LEU A 679 -2.25 12.73 -25.92
CA LEU A 679 -1.23 11.68 -25.96
C LEU A 679 -1.69 10.51 -26.85
N ARG A 680 -0.79 10.01 -27.69
CA ARG A 680 -1.04 8.85 -28.54
C ARG A 680 -0.05 7.74 -28.23
N PRO A 681 -0.48 6.48 -28.18
CA PRO A 681 0.45 5.37 -28.11
C PRO A 681 1.23 5.25 -29.42
N PRO A 682 2.49 4.77 -29.39
CA PRO A 682 3.26 4.53 -30.60
C PRO A 682 2.59 3.48 -31.48
N THR A 683 2.47 3.77 -32.78
CA THR A 683 1.82 2.90 -33.77
C THR A 683 2.73 1.78 -34.26
N GLU A 684 4.05 1.97 -34.16
CA GLU A 684 5.07 0.97 -34.47
C GLU A 684 5.88 0.66 -33.22
N PRO A 685 6.32 -0.60 -33.04
CA PRO A 685 7.30 -0.88 -31.97
C PRO A 685 8.56 -0.06 -32.27
N PRO A 686 9.10 0.72 -31.32
CA PRO A 686 10.39 1.33 -31.49
C PRO A 686 11.40 0.23 -31.85
N THR A 687 12.14 0.41 -32.91
CA THR A 687 13.27 -0.43 -33.33
C THR A 687 14.47 -0.18 -32.41
N GLU A 688 14.27 -0.23 -31.11
CA GLU A 688 15.44 -0.28 -30.22
C GLU A 688 15.99 -1.70 -30.24
N PRO A 689 17.33 -1.84 -30.42
CA PRO A 689 17.96 -3.13 -30.19
C PRO A 689 17.62 -3.55 -28.75
N ALA A 690 17.08 -4.75 -28.62
CA ALA A 690 16.88 -5.35 -27.29
C ALA A 690 18.19 -5.19 -26.53
N GLY A 691 18.19 -4.35 -25.50
CA GLY A 691 19.28 -4.32 -24.55
C GLY A 691 19.54 -5.75 -24.08
N PRO A 692 20.76 -6.12 -23.71
CA PRO A 692 21.06 -7.48 -23.32
C PRO A 692 20.02 -7.95 -22.29
N PRO A 693 19.48 -9.17 -22.41
CA PRO A 693 18.49 -9.70 -21.48
C PRO A 693 19.04 -9.52 -20.07
N CYS A 694 18.22 -8.99 -19.17
CA CYS A 694 18.57 -8.86 -17.75
C CYS A 694 19.27 -10.17 -17.32
N PRO A 695 20.49 -10.11 -16.79
CA PRO A 695 21.15 -11.32 -16.36
C PRO A 695 20.28 -11.97 -15.28
N HIS A 696 19.69 -13.09 -15.61
CA HIS A 696 19.12 -13.96 -14.61
C HIS A 696 20.16 -14.14 -13.50
N PRO A 697 19.81 -14.13 -12.21
CA PRO A 697 20.78 -14.37 -11.15
C PRO A 697 21.53 -15.63 -11.51
N ARG A 698 22.83 -15.49 -11.83
CA ARG A 698 23.68 -16.61 -12.16
C ARG A 698 23.62 -17.58 -11.00
N THR A 699 23.14 -18.78 -11.26
CA THR A 699 23.34 -19.92 -10.37
C THR A 699 24.84 -19.97 -10.05
N HIS A 700 25.18 -19.87 -8.76
CA HIS A 700 26.56 -20.02 -8.31
C HIS A 700 27.21 -21.23 -8.95
N PRO A 701 28.45 -21.14 -9.47
CA PRO A 701 29.19 -22.31 -9.88
C PRO A 701 29.32 -23.24 -8.65
N ARG A 702 28.99 -24.47 -8.83
CA ARG A 702 29.19 -25.53 -7.84
C ARG A 702 30.62 -25.46 -7.37
N SER A 703 30.84 -25.29 -6.06
CA SER A 703 32.14 -25.53 -5.44
C SER A 703 32.60 -26.92 -5.82
N THR A 704 33.67 -27.01 -6.54
CA THR A 704 34.39 -28.26 -6.82
C THR A 704 34.78 -28.90 -5.50
N PRO A 705 34.54 -30.19 -5.28
CA PRO A 705 35.02 -30.88 -4.09
C PRO A 705 36.55 -30.86 -4.07
N VAL A 706 37.11 -30.41 -2.97
CA VAL A 706 38.56 -30.53 -2.69
C VAL A 706 38.88 -32.02 -2.61
N PRO A 707 39.87 -32.55 -3.33
CA PRO A 707 40.26 -33.95 -3.23
C PRO A 707 40.89 -34.24 -1.86
N SER A 708 40.32 -35.17 -1.13
CA SER A 708 40.88 -35.68 0.10
C SER A 708 42.24 -36.31 -0.18
N ARG A 709 43.29 -35.79 0.49
CA ARG A 709 44.63 -36.41 0.52
C ARG A 709 44.48 -37.78 1.19
N GLY A 710 44.81 -38.80 0.43
CA GLY A 710 44.95 -40.16 0.96
C GLY A 710 46.13 -40.23 1.93
N GLU A 711 45.85 -40.72 3.10
CA GLU A 711 46.86 -41.21 4.03
C GLU A 711 47.29 -42.62 3.59
N HIS A 712 48.54 -42.72 3.15
CA HIS A 712 49.27 -43.97 3.14
C HIS A 712 49.72 -44.28 4.55
N HIS A 713 49.22 -45.38 5.13
CA HIS A 713 49.97 -46.13 6.14
C HIS A 713 49.84 -47.60 5.88
N ARG A 714 50.97 -48.22 6.07
CA ARG A 714 51.30 -49.66 5.91
C ARG A 714 50.43 -50.57 6.76
#